data_11d646a594f8e19ec9b2f65a855971fd
#
_entry.id   11d646a594f8e19ec9b2f65a855971fd
#
_cell.length_a   1.000
_cell.length_b   1.000
_cell.length_c   1.000
_cell.angle_alpha   90.00
_cell.angle_beta   90.00
_cell.angle_gamma   90.00
#
_symmetry.space_group_name_H-M   'P 1'
#
loop_
_entity.id
_entity.type
_entity.pdbx_description
1 polymer ?
#
loop_
_entity_poly.entity_id
_entity_poly.type
_entity_poly.pdbx_seq_one_letter_code
_entity_poly.pdbx_strand_id
1 'polypeptide(L)'
;MSQNYFNTASRSAQCAVRQLLEASSAQSDTMFDNKPLEADLKLVKAHITNFRSVLDTGEFTLSGVTCLVGKNESGKTTVLHALERINPIDPSKKTFDKDLEYPRGYLAEYEARHPSGDATVITTTWTLDSEDVAAIETELGEGCLRTHDVVVYKKYGEEGTTWTVSLDESQIVASMLTRFGIKAAEKKQLSVTTVRDFVTKVAALEDASTEAKAAAAEIAKFRKGSAHCKAIDVLHERMPQFLYFSSYDRMDGRVQLEALETARANKTLNAGQQIFQDFLDFAGTSAQELQSATTFEKLKAKVEAASISISKQVFAYWSQNKNLKVEFTLEAGRSGDPAPFNSGHVMHTRIRNKLHDMTVPFDDRSAGFTWFFSFLVKFSQVQKRQGNVIILLDEPGLNLHAKAQSDLLRYFKEKLELKHQVIYTTHSPFMVPTDNIMSVRTVEDVVVYRQGEEPEVLGTKVGDEVLSTDRDTLFPLQGALGYELSQSLFVGEHTLLVEGPSDVLYLQAFSNALKAIGRKHLDPRWTLCPAGGVDKVWAFVSLFGGNKLHVAALIDYATGQKNNVEKLRKSQLLRDGHVLLAIDFCSQAEADTEDLLGEELFLELVNGAYSLAGSQKLVAGSLPAGPGANLRVVPKVEAAMKLVPSAKEFDHFQQASWLIQNPKALDATRHAAAFDRFEQLFLTLNKLLT
;
A
#
# COMPACT_ATOMS: atom_id res chain seq x y z
N MET A 1 55.04 -21.94 37.71
CA MET A 1 54.50 -22.48 36.40
C MET A 1 52.99 -22.80 36.46
N SER A 2 52.16 -22.12 37.21
CA SER A 2 50.72 -22.45 37.33
C SER A 2 49.74 -21.31 37.04
N GLN A 3 50.19 -20.20 36.47
CA GLN A 3 49.27 -19.06 36.12
C GLN A 3 49.01 -18.91 34.61
N ASN A 4 49.70 -19.63 33.72
CA ASN A 4 49.51 -19.51 32.25
C ASN A 4 48.54 -20.53 31.64
N TYR A 5 48.05 -21.51 32.40
CA TYR A 5 47.09 -22.50 31.87
C TYR A 5 45.63 -22.09 32.01
N PHE A 6 45.28 -21.18 32.89
CA PHE A 6 43.90 -20.71 33.05
C PHE A 6 43.49 -19.62 32.05
N ASN A 7 44.43 -18.89 31.43
CA ASN A 7 44.10 -17.82 30.47
C ASN A 7 43.91 -18.30 29.03
N THR A 8 44.37 -19.47 28.65
CA THR A 8 44.19 -20.02 27.29
C THR A 8 42.88 -20.80 27.14
N ALA A 9 42.39 -21.46 28.17
CA ALA A 9 41.10 -22.13 28.20
C ALA A 9 39.91 -21.14 28.20
N SER A 10 40.06 -19.97 28.81
CA SER A 10 39.05 -18.91 28.80
C SER A 10 38.88 -18.21 27.44
N ARG A 11 39.98 -18.04 26.70
CA ARG A 11 39.92 -17.42 25.36
C ARG A 11 39.34 -18.33 24.27
N SER A 12 39.61 -19.64 24.34
CA SER A 12 39.02 -20.60 23.39
C SER A 12 37.51 -20.82 23.64
N ALA A 13 37.09 -20.84 24.91
CA ALA A 13 35.67 -20.91 25.25
C ALA A 13 34.89 -19.62 24.84
N GLN A 14 35.50 -18.44 25.02
CA GLN A 14 34.90 -17.19 24.57
C GLN A 14 34.85 -17.07 23.04
N CYS A 15 35.84 -17.62 22.32
CA CYS A 15 35.84 -17.65 20.87
C CYS A 15 34.78 -18.62 20.33
N ALA A 16 34.62 -19.81 20.96
CA ALA A 16 33.58 -20.76 20.58
C ALA A 16 32.16 -20.26 20.89
N VAL A 17 31.95 -19.56 21.99
CA VAL A 17 30.66 -18.91 22.32
C VAL A 17 30.37 -17.76 21.36
N ARG A 18 31.40 -16.99 20.95
CA ARG A 18 31.23 -15.92 19.96
C ARG A 18 30.91 -16.47 18.58
N GLN A 19 31.58 -17.55 18.14
CA GLN A 19 31.25 -18.24 16.87
C GLN A 19 29.86 -18.90 16.89
N LEU A 20 29.42 -19.43 18.03
CA LEU A 20 28.05 -19.95 18.20
C LEU A 20 26.99 -18.83 18.24
N LEU A 21 27.32 -17.67 18.77
CA LEU A 21 26.44 -16.50 18.75
C LEU A 21 26.39 -15.86 17.35
N GLU A 22 27.50 -15.82 16.63
CA GLU A 22 27.57 -15.33 15.23
C GLU A 22 26.90 -16.35 14.26
N ALA A 23 27.02 -17.65 14.48
CA ALA A 23 26.28 -18.67 13.73
C ALA A 23 24.77 -18.68 14.04
N SER A 24 24.38 -18.36 15.29
CA SER A 24 22.98 -18.23 15.71
C SER A 24 22.35 -16.94 15.17
N SER A 25 23.11 -15.86 15.02
CA SER A 25 22.61 -14.63 14.38
C SER A 25 22.47 -14.79 12.87
N ALA A 26 23.39 -15.51 12.22
CA ALA A 26 23.29 -15.79 10.79
C ALA A 26 22.14 -16.75 10.43
N GLN A 27 21.73 -17.66 11.34
CA GLN A 27 20.57 -18.53 11.13
C GLN A 27 19.23 -17.85 11.46
N SER A 28 19.22 -16.75 12.22
CA SER A 28 17.99 -15.97 12.47
C SER A 28 17.66 -14.97 11.35
N ASP A 29 18.65 -14.57 10.55
CA ASP A 29 18.44 -13.68 9.39
C ASP A 29 18.02 -14.42 8.11
N THR A 30 18.15 -15.75 8.05
CA THR A 30 17.76 -16.53 6.87
C THR A 30 16.25 -16.84 6.79
N MET A 31 15.43 -16.39 7.76
CA MET A 31 13.98 -16.54 7.69
C MET A 31 13.27 -15.37 6.97
N PHE A 32 13.97 -14.29 6.68
CA PHE A 32 13.51 -13.21 5.82
C PHE A 32 14.66 -12.82 4.89
N ASP A 33 14.76 -13.52 3.78
CA ASP A 33 15.63 -13.13 2.69
C ASP A 33 15.21 -11.74 2.22
N ASN A 34 16.07 -10.74 2.44
CA ASN A 34 15.87 -9.34 2.03
C ASN A 34 16.04 -9.14 0.50
N LYS A 35 15.75 -10.17 -0.30
CA LYS A 35 15.62 -9.99 -1.74
C LYS A 35 14.40 -9.13 -2.03
N PRO A 36 14.52 -8.09 -2.86
CA PRO A 36 13.35 -7.36 -3.37
C PRO A 36 12.42 -8.35 -4.09
N LEU A 37 11.16 -7.97 -4.21
CA LEU A 37 10.16 -8.69 -5.01
C LEU A 37 10.79 -9.19 -6.32
N GLU A 38 11.25 -10.45 -6.34
CA GLU A 38 11.37 -11.20 -7.56
C GLU A 38 9.94 -11.68 -7.84
N ALA A 39 9.29 -10.94 -8.67
CA ALA A 39 8.31 -11.35 -9.67
C ALA A 39 7.06 -12.12 -9.24
N ASP A 40 5.95 -11.39 -9.15
CA ASP A 40 4.61 -11.93 -9.41
C ASP A 40 3.76 -10.83 -10.05
N LEU A 41 2.72 -11.20 -10.82
CA LEU A 41 1.81 -10.25 -11.44
C LEU A 41 1.43 -9.13 -10.46
N LYS A 42 1.69 -7.88 -10.84
CA LYS A 42 1.38 -6.72 -10.00
C LYS A 42 0.01 -6.15 -10.37
N LEU A 43 -0.90 -6.09 -9.40
CA LEU A 43 -2.18 -5.43 -9.56
C LEU A 43 -2.00 -3.90 -9.59
N VAL A 44 -2.35 -3.27 -10.72
CA VAL A 44 -2.13 -1.83 -10.92
C VAL A 44 -3.41 -1.02 -11.01
N LYS A 45 -4.53 -1.63 -11.45
CA LYS A 45 -5.82 -0.94 -11.54
C LYS A 45 -6.96 -1.88 -11.22
N ALA A 46 -8.05 -1.32 -10.71
CA ALA A 46 -9.31 -2.03 -10.53
C ALA A 46 -10.49 -1.14 -10.93
N HIS A 47 -11.57 -1.78 -11.36
CA HIS A 47 -12.85 -1.18 -11.68
C HIS A 47 -13.95 -2.14 -11.23
N ILE A 48 -14.81 -1.70 -10.33
CA ILE A 48 -15.87 -2.52 -9.75
C ILE A 48 -17.22 -1.97 -10.19
N THR A 49 -18.10 -2.84 -10.62
CA THR A 49 -19.44 -2.49 -11.09
C THR A 49 -20.48 -3.45 -10.54
N ASN A 50 -21.71 -2.99 -10.38
CA ASN A 50 -22.85 -3.84 -10.08
C ASN A 50 -22.70 -4.73 -8.84
N PHE A 51 -22.10 -4.23 -7.74
CA PHE A 51 -21.83 -5.04 -6.56
C PHE A 51 -22.24 -4.34 -5.25
N ARG A 52 -23.27 -4.84 -4.59
CA ARG A 52 -23.82 -4.32 -3.32
C ARG A 52 -24.17 -2.82 -3.40
N SER A 53 -23.41 -1.92 -2.75
CA SER A 53 -23.56 -0.47 -2.83
C SER A 53 -22.90 0.16 -4.07
N VAL A 54 -22.09 -0.62 -4.80
CA VAL A 54 -21.37 -0.15 -5.97
C VAL A 54 -22.22 -0.28 -7.22
N LEU A 55 -22.55 0.82 -7.87
CA LEU A 55 -23.05 0.81 -9.24
C LEU A 55 -21.87 0.82 -10.22
N ASP A 56 -20.93 1.72 -10.03
CA ASP A 56 -19.72 1.88 -10.82
C ASP A 56 -18.70 2.73 -10.05
N THR A 57 -17.57 2.16 -9.65
CA THR A 57 -16.51 2.90 -8.93
C THR A 57 -15.76 3.89 -9.79
N GLY A 58 -15.80 3.77 -11.12
CA GLY A 58 -14.74 4.25 -11.99
C GLY A 58 -13.48 3.36 -11.91
N GLU A 59 -12.56 3.54 -12.84
CA GLU A 59 -11.23 2.90 -12.77
C GLU A 59 -10.36 3.66 -11.77
N PHE A 60 -9.72 2.96 -10.85
CA PHE A 60 -8.79 3.53 -9.86
C PHE A 60 -7.48 2.76 -9.83
N THR A 61 -6.40 3.47 -9.48
CA THR A 61 -5.05 2.91 -9.46
C THR A 61 -4.67 2.35 -8.09
N LEU A 62 -3.81 1.31 -8.09
CA LEU A 62 -3.33 0.60 -6.91
C LEU A 62 -1.79 0.60 -6.90
N SER A 63 -1.21 0.79 -5.72
CA SER A 63 0.24 0.82 -5.48
C SER A 63 0.70 -0.34 -4.59
N GLY A 64 1.97 -0.36 -4.19
CA GLY A 64 2.50 -1.36 -3.25
C GLY A 64 1.74 -1.36 -1.92
N VAL A 65 1.49 -0.16 -1.37
CA VAL A 65 0.56 0.03 -0.25
C VAL A 65 -0.51 1.03 -0.70
N THR A 66 -1.78 0.66 -0.65
CA THR A 66 -2.92 1.52 -1.02
C THR A 66 -3.86 1.68 0.17
N CYS A 67 -4.17 2.92 0.52
CA CYS A 67 -5.11 3.29 1.57
C CYS A 67 -6.46 3.71 0.96
N LEU A 68 -7.52 3.01 1.29
CA LEU A 68 -8.89 3.37 0.93
C LEU A 68 -9.52 4.15 2.09
N VAL A 69 -9.70 5.46 1.94
CA VAL A 69 -10.22 6.34 2.98
C VAL A 69 -11.63 6.81 2.67
N GLY A 70 -12.50 6.87 3.67
CA GLY A 70 -13.87 7.33 3.51
C GLY A 70 -14.67 7.17 4.78
N LYS A 71 -15.83 7.81 4.82
CA LYS A 71 -16.77 7.68 5.97
C LYS A 71 -17.28 6.25 6.13
N ASN A 72 -17.91 5.96 7.27
CA ASN A 72 -18.61 4.70 7.45
C ASN A 72 -19.72 4.57 6.39
N GLU A 73 -19.96 3.33 5.94
CA GLU A 73 -20.96 2.99 4.92
C GLU A 73 -20.65 3.52 3.49
N SER A 74 -19.46 4.10 3.25
CA SER A 74 -19.10 4.57 1.90
C SER A 74 -18.81 3.45 0.89
N GLY A 75 -18.78 2.18 1.31
CA GLY A 75 -18.51 1.04 0.43
C GLY A 75 -17.07 0.52 0.46
N LYS A 76 -16.20 0.99 1.34
CA LYS A 76 -14.79 0.53 1.47
C LYS A 76 -14.66 -0.99 1.57
N THR A 77 -15.38 -1.62 2.50
CA THR A 77 -15.41 -3.07 2.67
C THR A 77 -15.92 -3.80 1.42
N THR A 78 -16.89 -3.20 0.72
CA THR A 78 -17.41 -3.74 -0.55
C THR A 78 -16.32 -3.80 -1.62
N VAL A 79 -15.48 -2.78 -1.73
CA VAL A 79 -14.33 -2.76 -2.64
C VAL A 79 -13.35 -3.89 -2.31
N LEU A 80 -13.00 -4.09 -1.02
CA LEU A 80 -12.11 -5.19 -0.62
C LEU A 80 -12.69 -6.56 -0.95
N HIS A 81 -13.99 -6.78 -0.69
CA HIS A 81 -14.63 -8.05 -1.00
C HIS A 81 -14.71 -8.33 -2.50
N ALA A 82 -14.86 -7.31 -3.34
CA ALA A 82 -14.81 -7.51 -4.79
C ALA A 82 -13.40 -7.94 -5.26
N LEU A 83 -12.35 -7.30 -4.72
CA LEU A 83 -10.95 -7.66 -4.99
C LEU A 83 -10.62 -9.07 -4.53
N GLU A 84 -11.01 -9.44 -3.29
CA GLU A 84 -10.79 -10.77 -2.72
C GLU A 84 -11.22 -11.89 -3.69
N ARG A 85 -12.39 -11.73 -4.32
CA ARG A 85 -13.03 -12.78 -5.13
C ARG A 85 -12.36 -13.06 -6.46
N ILE A 86 -11.36 -12.27 -6.86
CA ILE A 86 -10.56 -12.57 -8.05
C ILE A 86 -9.78 -13.87 -7.86
N ASN A 87 -9.03 -14.01 -6.76
CA ASN A 87 -8.27 -15.21 -6.43
C ASN A 87 -8.15 -15.38 -4.89
N PRO A 88 -9.26 -15.71 -4.17
CA PRO A 88 -9.26 -15.77 -2.73
C PRO A 88 -8.49 -16.98 -2.19
N ILE A 89 -7.84 -16.81 -1.03
CA ILE A 89 -7.25 -17.92 -0.26
C ILE A 89 -8.35 -18.88 0.20
N ASP A 90 -9.51 -18.36 0.59
CA ASP A 90 -10.67 -19.15 0.94
C ASP A 90 -11.50 -19.49 -0.32
N PRO A 91 -11.50 -20.75 -0.78
CA PRO A 91 -12.23 -21.13 -1.99
C PRO A 91 -13.74 -20.88 -1.92
N SER A 92 -14.31 -20.80 -0.73
CA SER A 92 -15.76 -20.52 -0.53
C SER A 92 -16.14 -19.11 -0.98
N LYS A 93 -15.16 -18.21 -1.12
CA LYS A 93 -15.32 -16.81 -1.53
C LYS A 93 -15.19 -16.61 -3.06
N LYS A 94 -15.05 -17.66 -3.85
CA LYS A 94 -14.79 -17.53 -5.29
C LYS A 94 -15.95 -16.95 -6.10
N THR A 95 -17.19 -17.19 -5.72
CA THR A 95 -18.36 -16.83 -6.54
C THR A 95 -19.04 -15.55 -6.07
N PHE A 96 -19.65 -14.82 -7.00
CA PHE A 96 -20.58 -13.74 -6.72
C PHE A 96 -22.01 -14.27 -6.80
N ASP A 97 -22.81 -13.98 -5.77
CA ASP A 97 -24.22 -14.34 -5.72
C ASP A 97 -25.07 -13.18 -6.26
N LYS A 98 -25.68 -13.37 -7.42
CA LYS A 98 -26.52 -12.36 -8.06
C LYS A 98 -27.70 -11.91 -7.17
N ASP A 99 -28.38 -12.84 -6.56
CA ASP A 99 -29.60 -12.56 -5.81
C ASP A 99 -29.34 -11.82 -4.49
N LEU A 100 -28.16 -12.03 -3.89
CA LEU A 100 -27.76 -11.42 -2.63
C LEU A 100 -26.91 -10.17 -2.80
N GLU A 101 -26.15 -10.06 -3.89
CA GLU A 101 -25.04 -9.10 -4.01
C GLU A 101 -25.17 -8.12 -5.19
N TYR A 102 -26.10 -8.34 -6.13
CA TYR A 102 -26.44 -7.31 -7.10
C TYR A 102 -27.11 -6.12 -6.40
N PRO A 103 -26.90 -4.85 -6.84
CA PRO A 103 -27.55 -3.68 -6.27
C PRO A 103 -29.06 -3.85 -6.21
N ARG A 104 -29.60 -3.92 -5.00
CA ARG A 104 -31.01 -4.35 -4.75
C ARG A 104 -32.04 -3.47 -5.45
N GLY A 105 -31.79 -2.17 -5.60
CA GLY A 105 -32.67 -1.24 -6.28
C GLY A 105 -32.89 -1.57 -7.76
N TYR A 106 -31.97 -2.33 -8.36
CA TYR A 106 -31.97 -2.65 -9.79
C TYR A 106 -32.11 -4.15 -10.08
N LEU A 107 -32.25 -4.98 -9.04
CA LEU A 107 -32.30 -6.44 -9.22
C LEU A 107 -33.48 -6.90 -10.10
N ALA A 108 -34.64 -6.25 -9.95
CA ALA A 108 -35.81 -6.57 -10.77
C ALA A 108 -35.60 -6.25 -12.27
N GLU A 109 -34.69 -5.36 -12.60
CA GLU A 109 -34.37 -4.95 -13.96
C GLU A 109 -33.12 -5.65 -14.51
N TYR A 110 -32.55 -6.61 -13.80
CA TYR A 110 -31.26 -7.23 -14.13
C TYR A 110 -31.17 -7.69 -15.57
N GLU A 111 -32.16 -8.49 -16.04
CA GLU A 111 -32.17 -9.05 -17.39
C GLU A 111 -32.33 -7.97 -18.47
N ALA A 112 -33.06 -6.89 -18.19
CA ALA A 112 -33.20 -5.76 -19.09
C ALA A 112 -31.91 -4.93 -19.19
N ARG A 113 -31.20 -4.81 -18.08
CA ARG A 113 -29.92 -4.08 -18.03
C ARG A 113 -28.75 -4.87 -18.61
N HIS A 114 -28.83 -6.19 -18.60
CA HIS A 114 -27.76 -7.09 -19.06
C HIS A 114 -28.25 -8.10 -20.13
N PRO A 115 -28.78 -7.63 -21.27
CA PRO A 115 -29.39 -8.51 -22.27
C PRO A 115 -28.36 -9.40 -23.02
N SER A 116 -27.06 -9.08 -22.90
CA SER A 116 -25.97 -9.81 -23.57
C SER A 116 -25.29 -10.85 -22.66
N GLY A 117 -25.80 -11.09 -21.48
CA GLY A 117 -25.25 -12.05 -20.52
C GLY A 117 -25.03 -11.45 -19.14
N ASP A 118 -24.40 -12.20 -18.23
CA ASP A 118 -24.22 -11.80 -16.85
C ASP A 118 -23.37 -10.54 -16.69
N ALA A 119 -23.75 -9.74 -15.69
CA ALA A 119 -23.07 -8.48 -15.37
C ALA A 119 -21.63 -8.73 -14.93
N THR A 120 -20.72 -7.92 -15.44
CA THR A 120 -19.36 -7.83 -14.89
C THR A 120 -19.40 -7.19 -13.51
N VAL A 121 -18.69 -7.80 -12.57
CA VAL A 121 -18.60 -7.31 -11.18
C VAL A 121 -17.29 -6.58 -10.97
N ILE A 122 -16.19 -7.13 -11.45
CA ILE A 122 -14.87 -6.54 -11.27
C ILE A 122 -14.01 -6.76 -12.50
N THR A 123 -13.27 -5.73 -12.87
CA THR A 123 -12.21 -5.75 -13.88
C THR A 123 -10.92 -5.26 -13.22
N THR A 124 -9.84 -5.99 -13.41
CA THR A 124 -8.52 -5.67 -12.85
C THR A 124 -7.47 -5.65 -13.95
N THR A 125 -6.52 -4.71 -13.86
CA THR A 125 -5.36 -4.65 -14.75
C THR A 125 -4.11 -5.01 -13.96
N TRP A 126 -3.33 -5.91 -14.53
CA TRP A 126 -2.11 -6.46 -13.96
C TRP A 126 -0.95 -6.16 -14.88
N THR A 127 0.19 -5.78 -14.33
CA THR A 127 1.43 -5.60 -15.09
C THR A 127 2.34 -6.79 -14.84
N LEU A 128 2.81 -7.39 -15.93
CA LEU A 128 3.77 -8.50 -15.93
C LEU A 128 5.16 -7.95 -15.65
N ASP A 129 5.90 -8.64 -14.84
CA ASP A 129 7.33 -8.39 -14.67
C ASP A 129 8.21 -9.20 -15.63
N SER A 130 9.53 -9.12 -15.44
CA SER A 130 10.49 -9.81 -16.32
C SER A 130 10.41 -11.34 -16.23
N GLU A 131 10.04 -11.89 -15.07
CA GLU A 131 9.92 -13.35 -14.90
C GLU A 131 8.60 -13.89 -15.44
N ASP A 132 7.51 -13.11 -15.32
CA ASP A 132 6.23 -13.42 -15.94
C ASP A 132 6.35 -13.45 -17.47
N VAL A 133 7.03 -12.43 -18.02
CA VAL A 133 7.32 -12.35 -19.46
C VAL A 133 8.16 -13.56 -19.89
N ALA A 134 9.25 -13.87 -19.18
CA ALA A 134 10.11 -14.99 -19.50
C ALA A 134 9.37 -16.35 -19.39
N ALA A 135 8.46 -16.50 -18.42
CA ALA A 135 7.65 -17.70 -18.28
C ALA A 135 6.74 -17.93 -19.51
N ILE A 136 6.09 -16.88 -20.00
CA ILE A 136 5.26 -16.95 -21.20
C ILE A 136 6.13 -17.19 -22.45
N GLU A 137 7.24 -16.47 -22.58
CA GLU A 137 8.14 -16.60 -23.72
C GLU A 137 8.82 -17.97 -23.81
N THR A 138 9.09 -18.62 -22.67
CA THR A 138 9.59 -19.98 -22.62
C THR A 138 8.62 -20.96 -23.29
N GLU A 139 7.33 -20.77 -23.12
CA GLU A 139 6.31 -21.64 -23.65
C GLU A 139 5.90 -21.26 -25.09
N LEU A 140 5.76 -19.97 -25.36
CA LEU A 140 5.20 -19.47 -26.62
C LEU A 140 6.24 -18.86 -27.58
N GLY A 141 7.42 -18.50 -27.07
CA GLY A 141 8.50 -17.90 -27.85
C GLY A 141 8.72 -16.44 -27.56
N GLU A 142 9.97 -15.98 -27.72
CA GLU A 142 10.40 -14.61 -27.47
C GLU A 142 9.63 -13.61 -28.32
N GLY A 143 9.23 -12.47 -27.73
CA GLY A 143 8.48 -11.41 -28.37
C GLY A 143 7.00 -11.74 -28.65
N CYS A 144 6.44 -12.78 -28.04
CA CYS A 144 5.05 -13.18 -28.20
C CYS A 144 4.03 -12.24 -27.55
N LEU A 145 4.47 -11.36 -26.64
CA LEU A 145 3.62 -10.37 -25.95
C LEU A 145 3.69 -9.02 -26.67
N ARG A 146 2.53 -8.42 -26.96
CA ARG A 146 2.42 -7.05 -27.50
C ARG A 146 2.45 -5.98 -26.42
N THR A 147 1.91 -6.31 -25.24
CA THR A 147 1.88 -5.44 -24.06
C THR A 147 2.19 -6.27 -22.82
N HIS A 148 2.74 -5.63 -21.80
CA HIS A 148 2.98 -6.26 -20.51
C HIS A 148 1.79 -6.12 -19.56
N ASP A 149 0.69 -5.51 -20.00
CA ASP A 149 -0.52 -5.39 -19.21
C ASP A 149 -1.53 -6.48 -19.60
N VAL A 150 -2.13 -7.09 -18.58
CA VAL A 150 -3.13 -8.13 -18.70
C VAL A 150 -4.38 -7.69 -17.96
N VAL A 151 -5.54 -7.87 -18.59
CA VAL A 151 -6.82 -7.55 -17.97
C VAL A 151 -7.52 -8.83 -17.55
N VAL A 152 -7.97 -8.85 -16.29
CA VAL A 152 -8.69 -9.97 -15.68
C VAL A 152 -10.03 -9.46 -15.16
N TYR A 153 -11.11 -10.08 -15.56
CA TYR A 153 -12.45 -9.69 -15.09
C TYR A 153 -13.28 -10.90 -14.66
N LYS A 154 -14.30 -10.63 -13.86
CA LYS A 154 -15.20 -11.65 -13.33
C LYS A 154 -16.64 -11.17 -13.34
N LYS A 155 -17.54 -12.10 -13.68
CA LYS A 155 -18.98 -11.88 -13.79
C LYS A 155 -19.74 -12.66 -12.73
N TYR A 156 -21.01 -12.31 -12.56
CA TYR A 156 -21.94 -13.17 -11.81
C TYR A 156 -22.03 -14.57 -12.42
N GLY A 157 -22.28 -15.57 -11.60
CA GLY A 157 -22.45 -16.96 -12.04
C GLY A 157 -21.16 -17.68 -12.49
N GLU A 158 -20.02 -16.98 -12.59
CA GLU A 158 -18.76 -17.59 -12.98
C GLU A 158 -17.88 -17.93 -11.75
N GLU A 159 -17.40 -19.18 -11.67
CA GLU A 159 -16.41 -19.58 -10.66
C GLU A 159 -15.00 -19.12 -11.04
N GLY A 160 -14.70 -19.07 -12.34
CA GLY A 160 -13.42 -18.65 -12.88
C GLY A 160 -13.33 -17.18 -13.18
N THR A 161 -12.18 -16.78 -13.68
CA THR A 161 -11.89 -15.43 -14.21
C THR A 161 -11.71 -15.47 -15.71
N THR A 162 -12.10 -14.42 -16.40
CA THR A 162 -11.85 -14.24 -17.83
C THR A 162 -10.65 -13.30 -18.00
N TRP A 163 -9.75 -13.69 -18.91
CA TRP A 163 -8.47 -13.02 -19.12
C TRP A 163 -8.37 -12.45 -20.53
N THR A 164 -7.79 -11.28 -20.64
CA THR A 164 -7.39 -10.68 -21.91
C THR A 164 -5.88 -10.47 -21.90
N VAL A 165 -5.18 -11.26 -22.71
CA VAL A 165 -3.73 -11.19 -22.90
C VAL A 165 -3.45 -10.77 -24.33
N SER A 166 -2.63 -9.74 -24.54
CA SER A 166 -2.32 -9.23 -25.88
C SER A 166 -1.12 -9.98 -26.46
N LEU A 167 -1.40 -10.99 -27.31
CA LEU A 167 -0.39 -11.82 -27.95
C LEU A 167 -0.15 -11.43 -29.40
N ASP A 168 1.08 -11.60 -29.87
CA ASP A 168 1.44 -11.63 -31.29
C ASP A 168 1.55 -13.08 -31.76
N GLU A 169 0.44 -13.64 -32.27
CA GLU A 169 0.42 -15.01 -32.72
C GLU A 169 1.34 -15.25 -33.91
N SER A 170 1.68 -14.22 -34.70
CA SER A 170 2.62 -14.36 -35.82
C SER A 170 4.06 -14.63 -35.31
N GLN A 171 4.45 -14.01 -34.20
CA GLN A 171 5.72 -14.29 -33.54
C GLN A 171 5.72 -15.69 -32.89
N ILE A 172 4.58 -16.10 -32.33
CA ILE A 172 4.44 -17.45 -31.77
C ILE A 172 4.65 -18.50 -32.88
N VAL A 173 4.00 -18.34 -34.03
CA VAL A 173 4.19 -19.23 -35.19
C VAL A 173 5.64 -19.20 -35.63
N ALA A 174 6.27 -18.04 -35.79
CA ALA A 174 7.69 -17.93 -36.20
C ALA A 174 8.63 -18.64 -35.20
N SER A 175 8.36 -18.49 -33.90
CA SER A 175 9.09 -19.17 -32.83
C SER A 175 8.94 -20.69 -32.92
N MET A 176 7.71 -21.19 -33.10
CA MET A 176 7.43 -22.63 -33.28
C MET A 176 8.17 -23.20 -34.49
N LEU A 177 8.11 -22.50 -35.65
CA LEU A 177 8.82 -22.87 -36.87
C LEU A 177 10.34 -22.98 -36.65
N THR A 178 10.89 -22.15 -35.78
CA THR A 178 12.31 -22.12 -35.48
C THR A 178 12.69 -23.19 -34.45
N ARG A 179 11.93 -23.31 -33.37
CA ARG A 179 12.13 -24.27 -32.27
C ARG A 179 12.08 -25.71 -32.75
N PHE A 180 11.22 -26.02 -33.69
CA PHE A 180 11.08 -27.38 -34.27
C PHE A 180 12.00 -27.60 -35.47
N GLY A 181 12.83 -26.64 -35.88
CA GLY A 181 13.85 -26.83 -36.91
C GLY A 181 13.24 -27.00 -38.32
N ILE A 182 12.06 -26.43 -38.61
CA ILE A 182 11.37 -26.55 -39.92
C ILE A 182 12.22 -25.86 -41.00
N LYS A 183 12.39 -26.54 -42.18
CA LYS A 183 13.25 -26.07 -43.25
C LYS A 183 12.74 -24.79 -43.91
N ALA A 184 13.63 -23.96 -44.42
CA ALA A 184 13.33 -22.62 -44.96
C ALA A 184 12.23 -22.61 -46.07
N ALA A 185 12.19 -23.62 -46.94
CA ALA A 185 11.17 -23.74 -47.97
C ALA A 185 9.77 -23.97 -47.40
N GLU A 186 9.65 -24.84 -46.41
CA GLU A 186 8.43 -25.16 -45.69
C GLU A 186 8.01 -24.04 -44.73
N LYS A 187 8.98 -23.38 -44.07
CA LYS A 187 8.72 -22.17 -43.26
C LYS A 187 7.95 -21.11 -44.04
N LYS A 188 8.32 -20.84 -45.31
CA LYS A 188 7.64 -19.87 -46.14
C LYS A 188 6.20 -20.27 -46.46
N GLN A 189 5.91 -21.56 -46.57
CA GLN A 189 4.56 -22.07 -46.76
C GLN A 189 3.74 -22.02 -45.47
N LEU A 190 4.32 -22.33 -44.33
CA LEU A 190 3.67 -22.42 -43.04
C LEU A 190 3.63 -21.09 -42.28
N SER A 191 4.26 -20.03 -42.78
CA SER A 191 4.21 -18.69 -42.15
C SER A 191 2.80 -18.13 -42.31
N VAL A 192 2.07 -18.05 -41.20
CA VAL A 192 0.70 -17.54 -41.08
C VAL A 192 0.60 -16.63 -39.86
N THR A 193 -0.50 -15.90 -39.74
CA THR A 193 -0.69 -14.88 -38.70
C THR A 193 -1.29 -15.42 -37.41
N THR A 194 -1.90 -16.61 -37.45
CA THR A 194 -2.51 -17.20 -36.24
C THR A 194 -2.04 -18.64 -36.02
N VAL A 195 -1.99 -19.04 -34.77
CA VAL A 195 -1.65 -20.40 -34.34
C VAL A 195 -2.68 -21.42 -34.91
N ARG A 196 -3.93 -21.03 -34.99
CA ARG A 196 -5.01 -21.86 -35.53
C ARG A 196 -4.82 -22.14 -37.03
N ASP A 197 -4.47 -21.08 -37.79
CA ASP A 197 -4.20 -21.24 -39.25
C ASP A 197 -2.97 -22.11 -39.49
N PHE A 198 -1.96 -22.01 -38.63
CA PHE A 198 -0.78 -22.87 -38.66
C PHE A 198 -1.16 -24.37 -38.55
N VAL A 199 -1.92 -24.73 -37.53
CA VAL A 199 -2.37 -26.12 -37.32
C VAL A 199 -3.21 -26.60 -38.49
N THR A 200 -4.14 -25.76 -38.97
CA THR A 200 -5.01 -26.07 -40.10
C THR A 200 -4.19 -26.32 -41.38
N LYS A 201 -3.18 -25.48 -41.61
CA LYS A 201 -2.32 -25.56 -42.81
C LYS A 201 -1.42 -26.79 -42.78
N VAL A 202 -0.84 -27.12 -41.60
CA VAL A 202 -0.06 -28.37 -41.44
C VAL A 202 -0.92 -29.59 -41.68
N ALA A 203 -2.17 -29.60 -41.23
CA ALA A 203 -3.12 -30.70 -41.47
C ALA A 203 -3.53 -30.85 -42.92
N ALA A 204 -3.54 -29.76 -43.70
CA ALA A 204 -3.91 -29.73 -45.11
C ALA A 204 -2.76 -30.09 -46.06
N LEU A 205 -1.51 -30.07 -45.62
CA LEU A 205 -0.33 -30.44 -46.40
C LEU A 205 -0.10 -31.95 -46.34
N GLU A 206 -0.25 -32.65 -47.46
CA GLU A 206 -0.01 -34.11 -47.57
C GLU A 206 1.44 -34.46 -47.22
N ASP A 207 2.40 -33.64 -47.66
CA ASP A 207 3.85 -33.81 -47.46
C ASP A 207 4.41 -33.00 -46.29
N ALA A 208 3.58 -32.64 -45.30
CA ALA A 208 4.09 -31.93 -44.11
C ALA A 208 5.19 -32.73 -43.39
N SER A 209 6.31 -32.04 -43.07
CA SER A 209 7.45 -32.68 -42.41
C SER A 209 7.07 -33.21 -41.03
N THR A 210 7.89 -34.12 -40.51
CA THR A 210 7.74 -34.67 -39.16
C THR A 210 7.84 -33.55 -38.10
N GLU A 211 8.70 -32.59 -38.35
CA GLU A 211 8.92 -31.39 -37.54
C GLU A 211 7.68 -30.48 -37.50
N ALA A 212 7.04 -30.25 -38.66
CA ALA A 212 5.82 -29.48 -38.73
C ALA A 212 4.64 -30.16 -38.00
N LYS A 213 4.50 -31.48 -38.21
CA LYS A 213 3.50 -32.28 -37.47
C LYS A 213 3.77 -32.29 -35.96
N ALA A 214 5.03 -32.35 -35.54
CA ALA A 214 5.39 -32.25 -34.12
C ALA A 214 5.04 -30.87 -33.53
N ALA A 215 5.31 -29.77 -34.25
CA ALA A 215 4.95 -28.42 -33.81
C ALA A 215 3.41 -28.27 -33.69
N ALA A 216 2.65 -28.77 -34.65
CA ALA A 216 1.18 -28.76 -34.60
C ALA A 216 0.64 -29.62 -33.42
N ALA A 217 1.27 -30.77 -33.16
CA ALA A 217 0.91 -31.64 -32.06
C ALA A 217 1.22 -30.98 -30.67
N GLU A 218 2.27 -30.18 -30.60
CA GLU A 218 2.57 -29.40 -29.37
C GLU A 218 1.47 -28.36 -29.08
N ILE A 219 1.04 -27.61 -30.13
CA ILE A 219 -0.06 -26.64 -30.02
C ILE A 219 -1.37 -27.34 -29.63
N ALA A 220 -1.60 -28.56 -30.13
CA ALA A 220 -2.81 -29.34 -29.81
C ALA A 220 -2.89 -29.72 -28.31
N LYS A 221 -1.77 -29.71 -27.57
CA LYS A 221 -1.76 -29.91 -26.11
C LYS A 221 -2.24 -28.69 -25.35
N PHE A 222 -2.23 -27.50 -25.97
CA PHE A 222 -2.73 -26.30 -25.33
C PHE A 222 -4.25 -26.44 -25.10
N ARG A 223 -4.74 -25.92 -24.00
CA ARG A 223 -6.16 -25.90 -23.70
C ARG A 223 -6.91 -25.23 -24.87
N LYS A 224 -7.87 -25.93 -25.47
CA LYS A 224 -8.60 -25.54 -26.69
C LYS A 224 -7.70 -25.29 -27.91
N GLY A 225 -6.47 -25.79 -27.96
CA GLY A 225 -5.52 -25.52 -29.04
C GLY A 225 -5.18 -24.04 -29.22
N SER A 226 -5.21 -23.26 -28.13
CA SER A 226 -5.11 -21.81 -28.18
C SER A 226 -3.89 -21.31 -27.44
N ALA A 227 -3.07 -20.47 -28.08
CA ALA A 227 -1.94 -19.81 -27.45
C ALA A 227 -2.37 -18.88 -26.30
N HIS A 228 -3.54 -18.21 -26.45
CA HIS A 228 -4.11 -17.40 -25.37
C HIS A 228 -4.43 -18.24 -24.14
N CYS A 229 -5.03 -19.44 -24.34
CA CYS A 229 -5.30 -20.32 -23.21
C CYS A 229 -4.00 -20.81 -22.53
N LYS A 230 -2.94 -21.08 -23.31
CA LYS A 230 -1.64 -21.46 -22.75
C LYS A 230 -1.02 -20.33 -21.94
N ALA A 231 -1.04 -19.08 -22.46
CA ALA A 231 -0.58 -17.89 -21.72
C ALA A 231 -1.37 -17.71 -20.41
N ILE A 232 -2.70 -17.84 -20.47
CA ILE A 232 -3.56 -17.75 -19.30
C ILE A 232 -3.21 -18.83 -18.26
N ASP A 233 -2.98 -20.07 -18.70
CA ASP A 233 -2.64 -21.16 -17.80
C ASP A 233 -1.32 -20.88 -17.06
N VAL A 234 -0.29 -20.35 -17.76
CA VAL A 234 0.98 -19.91 -17.15
C VAL A 234 0.77 -18.78 -16.13
N LEU A 235 0.02 -17.74 -16.52
CA LEU A 235 -0.20 -16.58 -15.65
C LEU A 235 -1.11 -16.89 -14.46
N HIS A 236 -2.08 -17.79 -14.63
CA HIS A 236 -2.98 -18.19 -13.56
C HIS A 236 -2.25 -18.88 -12.39
N GLU A 237 -1.22 -19.69 -12.70
CA GLU A 237 -0.37 -20.31 -11.67
C GLU A 237 0.49 -19.31 -10.91
N ARG A 238 0.78 -18.17 -11.54
CA ARG A 238 1.63 -17.10 -10.98
C ARG A 238 0.81 -15.97 -10.34
N MET A 239 -0.52 -16.01 -10.46
CA MET A 239 -1.39 -14.96 -9.94
C MET A 239 -1.43 -14.97 -8.42
N PRO A 240 -1.09 -13.86 -7.72
CA PRO A 240 -1.15 -13.78 -6.27
C PRO A 240 -2.55 -14.06 -5.74
N GLN A 241 -2.63 -14.74 -4.60
CA GLN A 241 -3.89 -14.92 -3.89
C GLN A 241 -4.19 -13.73 -2.97
N PHE A 242 -5.48 -13.51 -2.70
CA PHE A 242 -5.92 -12.43 -1.82
C PHE A 242 -6.15 -12.96 -0.41
N LEU A 243 -5.46 -12.36 0.56
CA LEU A 243 -5.67 -12.57 1.99
C LEU A 243 -6.52 -11.45 2.55
N TYR A 244 -7.80 -11.71 2.84
CA TYR A 244 -8.65 -10.77 3.55
C TYR A 244 -8.57 -10.97 5.06
N PHE A 245 -8.48 -9.87 5.81
CA PHE A 245 -8.44 -9.86 7.26
C PHE A 245 -9.13 -8.60 7.81
N SER A 246 -10.13 -8.79 8.67
CA SER A 246 -10.94 -7.70 9.20
C SER A 246 -10.49 -7.27 10.62
N SER A 247 -10.96 -6.10 11.06
CA SER A 247 -10.74 -5.62 12.43
C SER A 247 -11.38 -6.50 13.51
N TYR A 248 -12.30 -7.37 13.12
CA TYR A 248 -12.98 -8.31 14.01
C TYR A 248 -12.28 -9.66 14.14
N ASP A 249 -11.37 -9.98 13.22
CA ASP A 249 -10.66 -11.27 13.21
C ASP A 249 -9.64 -11.31 14.35
N ARG A 250 -9.93 -12.08 15.38
CA ARG A 250 -9.10 -12.25 16.57
C ARG A 250 -9.02 -13.71 16.94
N MET A 251 -7.83 -14.16 17.30
CA MET A 251 -7.60 -15.51 17.81
C MET A 251 -8.28 -15.70 19.16
N ASP A 252 -8.91 -16.85 19.36
CA ASP A 252 -9.43 -17.24 20.66
C ASP A 252 -8.27 -17.51 21.63
N GLY A 253 -8.27 -16.85 22.78
CA GLY A 253 -7.24 -17.03 23.80
C GLY A 253 -7.40 -18.32 24.61
N ARG A 254 -8.57 -18.95 24.57
CA ARG A 254 -8.88 -20.20 25.25
C ARG A 254 -9.59 -21.15 24.28
N VAL A 255 -8.98 -22.31 24.01
CA VAL A 255 -9.49 -23.27 23.05
C VAL A 255 -9.47 -24.68 23.63
N GLN A 256 -10.62 -25.36 23.57
CA GLN A 256 -10.72 -26.79 23.90
C GLN A 256 -10.45 -27.61 22.65
N LEU A 257 -9.41 -28.47 22.70
CA LEU A 257 -8.84 -29.09 21.50
C LEU A 257 -9.76 -30.10 20.83
N GLU A 258 -10.54 -30.85 21.59
CA GLU A 258 -11.51 -31.82 21.06
C GLU A 258 -12.67 -31.13 20.35
N ALA A 259 -13.16 -29.99 20.88
CA ALA A 259 -14.18 -29.20 20.23
C ALA A 259 -13.63 -28.53 18.95
N LEU A 260 -12.38 -28.08 18.97
CA LEU A 260 -11.71 -27.53 17.80
C LEU A 260 -11.65 -28.56 16.66
N GLU A 261 -11.24 -29.79 16.94
CA GLU A 261 -11.18 -30.87 15.94
C GLU A 261 -12.58 -31.24 15.42
N THR A 262 -13.57 -31.27 16.30
CA THR A 262 -14.97 -31.53 15.91
C THR A 262 -15.47 -30.43 14.97
N ALA A 263 -15.24 -29.17 15.33
CA ALA A 263 -15.62 -28.02 14.50
C ALA A 263 -14.90 -28.00 13.16
N ARG A 264 -13.59 -28.37 13.15
CA ARG A 264 -12.79 -28.54 11.93
C ARG A 264 -13.36 -29.61 11.00
N ALA A 265 -13.66 -30.79 11.54
CA ALA A 265 -14.23 -31.89 10.77
C ALA A 265 -15.59 -31.52 10.15
N ASN A 266 -16.41 -30.77 10.90
CA ASN A 266 -17.73 -30.29 10.46
C ASN A 266 -17.68 -29.01 9.63
N LYS A 267 -16.50 -28.40 9.40
CA LYS A 267 -16.31 -27.10 8.73
C LYS A 267 -17.10 -25.96 9.39
N THR A 268 -17.17 -25.95 10.71
CA THR A 268 -17.90 -24.97 11.52
C THR A 268 -17.00 -24.15 12.43
N LEU A 269 -15.70 -24.07 12.12
CA LEU A 269 -14.76 -23.21 12.86
C LEU A 269 -15.21 -21.75 12.79
N ASN A 270 -15.23 -21.06 13.93
CA ASN A 270 -15.35 -19.62 13.94
C ASN A 270 -14.01 -18.96 13.56
N ALA A 271 -14.01 -17.62 13.33
CA ALA A 271 -12.79 -16.90 12.92
C ALA A 271 -11.64 -17.03 13.93
N GLY A 272 -11.93 -16.96 15.23
CA GLY A 272 -10.92 -17.09 16.29
C GLY A 272 -10.31 -18.48 16.37
N GLN A 273 -11.12 -19.51 16.23
CA GLN A 273 -10.69 -20.91 16.16
C GLN A 273 -9.87 -21.19 14.90
N GLN A 274 -10.26 -20.58 13.77
CA GLN A 274 -9.49 -20.70 12.53
C GLN A 274 -8.09 -20.10 12.68
N ILE A 275 -7.97 -18.92 13.27
CA ILE A 275 -6.66 -18.28 13.50
C ILE A 275 -5.84 -19.09 14.50
N PHE A 276 -6.49 -19.69 15.52
CA PHE A 276 -5.79 -20.61 16.42
C PHE A 276 -5.30 -21.87 15.70
N GLN A 277 -6.08 -22.43 14.79
CA GLN A 277 -5.65 -23.53 13.92
C GLN A 277 -4.46 -23.11 13.04
N ASP A 278 -4.50 -21.91 12.44
CA ASP A 278 -3.40 -21.35 11.67
C ASP A 278 -2.10 -21.21 12.50
N PHE A 279 -2.25 -20.87 13.80
CA PHE A 279 -1.13 -20.85 14.73
C PHE A 279 -0.54 -22.26 14.95
N LEU A 280 -1.36 -23.30 15.16
CA LEU A 280 -0.90 -24.68 15.29
C LEU A 280 -0.19 -25.16 14.02
N ASP A 281 -0.75 -24.85 12.85
CA ASP A 281 -0.16 -25.15 11.56
C ASP A 281 1.21 -24.44 11.36
N PHE A 282 1.31 -23.17 11.77
CA PHE A 282 2.57 -22.43 11.78
C PHE A 282 3.61 -23.08 12.71
N ALA A 283 3.18 -23.56 13.88
CA ALA A 283 4.00 -24.29 14.83
C ALA A 283 4.42 -25.68 14.32
N GLY A 284 3.82 -26.18 13.24
CA GLY A 284 4.04 -27.51 12.69
C GLY A 284 3.52 -28.60 13.62
N THR A 285 2.34 -28.40 14.21
CA THR A 285 1.65 -29.35 15.08
C THR A 285 0.14 -29.31 14.83
N SER A 286 -0.60 -30.23 15.45
CA SER A 286 -2.06 -30.29 15.37
C SER A 286 -2.69 -30.49 16.76
N ALA A 287 -3.97 -30.20 16.86
CA ALA A 287 -4.71 -30.45 18.09
C ALA A 287 -4.72 -31.95 18.48
N GLN A 288 -4.76 -32.85 17.50
CA GLN A 288 -4.67 -34.30 17.73
C GLN A 288 -3.29 -34.71 18.28
N GLU A 289 -2.20 -34.16 17.72
CA GLU A 289 -0.85 -34.43 18.22
C GLU A 289 -0.70 -33.93 19.67
N LEU A 290 -1.29 -32.78 20.00
CA LEU A 290 -1.25 -32.23 21.35
C LEU A 290 -2.05 -33.06 22.36
N GLN A 291 -3.13 -33.72 21.95
CA GLN A 291 -3.95 -34.60 22.78
C GLN A 291 -3.29 -35.98 22.99
N SER A 292 -2.70 -36.57 21.96
CA SER A 292 -2.17 -37.95 21.96
C SER A 292 -0.77 -38.09 22.51
N ALA A 293 -0.20 -37.05 23.08
CA ALA A 293 1.24 -36.91 23.31
C ALA A 293 1.81 -37.84 24.39
N THR A 294 2.37 -38.96 23.96
CA THR A 294 3.46 -39.66 24.69
C THR A 294 4.78 -38.84 24.67
N THR A 295 4.87 -37.78 23.85
CA THR A 295 6.03 -36.89 23.65
C THR A 295 5.71 -35.43 23.90
N PHE A 296 4.98 -35.17 24.98
CA PHE A 296 4.50 -33.81 25.39
C PHE A 296 5.62 -32.74 25.32
N GLU A 297 6.84 -33.05 25.77
CA GLU A 297 7.94 -32.10 25.78
C GLU A 297 8.36 -31.64 24.34
N LYS A 298 8.31 -32.52 23.33
CA LYS A 298 8.64 -32.16 21.95
C LYS A 298 7.58 -31.21 21.37
N LEU A 299 6.30 -31.48 21.65
CA LEU A 299 5.20 -30.65 21.19
C LEU A 299 5.19 -29.30 21.90
N LYS A 300 5.42 -29.28 23.20
CA LYS A 300 5.59 -28.06 23.99
C LYS A 300 6.72 -27.22 23.43
N ALA A 301 7.85 -27.80 23.10
CA ALA A 301 8.98 -27.09 22.50
C ALA A 301 8.63 -26.47 21.13
N LYS A 302 7.84 -27.15 20.27
CA LYS A 302 7.36 -26.58 18.98
C LYS A 302 6.45 -25.37 19.21
N VAL A 303 5.46 -25.49 20.09
CA VAL A 303 4.52 -24.41 20.43
C VAL A 303 5.26 -23.22 21.05
N GLU A 304 6.21 -23.47 21.95
CA GLU A 304 7.07 -22.43 22.52
C GLU A 304 7.94 -21.75 21.47
N ALA A 305 8.54 -22.50 20.54
CA ALA A 305 9.35 -21.95 19.46
C ALA A 305 8.50 -21.02 18.53
N ALA A 306 7.31 -21.48 18.15
CA ALA A 306 6.38 -20.68 17.36
C ALA A 306 5.93 -19.41 18.11
N SER A 307 5.61 -19.55 19.40
CA SER A 307 5.28 -18.42 20.27
C SER A 307 6.39 -17.39 20.36
N ILE A 308 7.64 -17.84 20.52
CA ILE A 308 8.81 -16.97 20.55
C ILE A 308 9.00 -16.26 19.21
N SER A 309 8.86 -16.97 18.09
CA SER A 309 8.99 -16.41 16.74
C SER A 309 7.98 -15.30 16.50
N ILE A 310 6.68 -15.57 16.75
CA ILE A 310 5.63 -14.56 16.58
C ILE A 310 5.81 -13.41 17.58
N SER A 311 6.14 -13.70 18.85
CA SER A 311 6.40 -12.66 19.84
C SER A 311 7.53 -11.71 19.41
N LYS A 312 8.61 -12.22 18.83
CA LYS A 312 9.70 -11.38 18.31
C LYS A 312 9.20 -10.46 17.21
N GLN A 313 8.38 -10.94 16.28
CA GLN A 313 7.80 -10.15 15.19
C GLN A 313 6.86 -9.06 15.73
N VAL A 314 5.92 -9.44 16.61
CA VAL A 314 4.99 -8.49 17.27
C VAL A 314 5.77 -7.38 17.96
N PHE A 315 6.71 -7.74 18.85
CA PHE A 315 7.38 -6.75 19.71
C PHE A 315 8.50 -5.98 18.99
N ALA A 316 8.90 -6.36 17.77
CA ALA A 316 9.74 -5.52 16.92
C ALA A 316 9.01 -4.25 16.46
N TYR A 317 7.71 -4.35 16.23
CA TYR A 317 6.87 -3.24 15.75
C TYR A 317 5.90 -2.68 16.80
N TRP A 318 5.68 -3.39 17.91
CA TRP A 318 4.85 -2.93 19.03
C TRP A 318 5.65 -2.10 20.02
N SER A 319 5.74 -0.78 19.77
CA SER A 319 6.59 0.13 20.58
C SER A 319 6.09 0.36 22.00
N GLN A 320 4.80 0.09 22.28
CA GLN A 320 4.14 0.44 23.55
C GLN A 320 4.65 -0.35 24.75
N ASN A 321 4.94 -1.65 24.57
CA ASN A 321 5.51 -2.49 25.62
C ASN A 321 6.30 -3.65 25.03
N LYS A 322 7.62 -3.51 25.02
CA LYS A 322 8.56 -4.53 24.51
C LYS A 322 8.82 -5.67 25.51
N ASN A 323 8.31 -5.56 26.73
CA ASN A 323 8.57 -6.53 27.81
C ASN A 323 7.49 -7.60 27.94
N LEU A 324 6.68 -7.77 26.91
CA LEU A 324 5.66 -8.81 26.85
C LEU A 324 6.21 -10.08 26.16
N LYS A 325 5.64 -11.22 26.52
CA LYS A 325 5.87 -12.53 25.89
C LYS A 325 4.54 -13.26 25.80
N VAL A 326 4.26 -13.90 24.68
CA VAL A 326 3.11 -14.79 24.55
C VAL A 326 3.53 -16.18 25.05
N GLU A 327 2.70 -16.80 25.86
CA GLU A 327 2.92 -18.14 26.40
C GLU A 327 1.66 -18.98 26.19
N PHE A 328 1.86 -20.25 25.85
CA PHE A 328 0.78 -21.23 25.70
C PHE A 328 0.92 -22.30 26.77
N THR A 329 -0.20 -22.59 27.45
CA THR A 329 -0.27 -23.65 28.47
C THR A 329 -1.40 -24.61 28.13
N LEU A 330 -1.13 -25.92 28.24
CA LEU A 330 -2.13 -26.98 28.06
C LEU A 330 -2.53 -27.48 29.44
N GLU A 331 -3.82 -27.43 29.73
CA GLU A 331 -4.40 -27.86 31.01
C GLU A 331 -5.58 -28.82 30.76
N ALA A 332 -5.89 -29.66 31.75
CA ALA A 332 -7.13 -30.42 31.72
C ALA A 332 -8.32 -29.51 32.01
N GLY A 333 -9.42 -29.73 31.31
CA GLY A 333 -10.67 -29.03 31.58
C GLY A 333 -11.14 -29.22 33.00
N ARG A 334 -11.72 -28.19 33.62
CA ARG A 334 -12.17 -28.19 35.01
C ARG A 334 -13.70 -28.27 35.08
N SER A 335 -14.24 -29.20 35.84
CA SER A 335 -15.71 -29.46 35.93
C SER A 335 -16.53 -28.21 36.33
N GLY A 336 -15.93 -27.20 36.95
CA GLY A 336 -16.57 -25.92 37.28
C GLY A 336 -16.63 -24.89 36.18
N ASP A 337 -15.91 -25.12 35.06
CA ASP A 337 -15.87 -24.20 33.94
C ASP A 337 -17.09 -24.41 33.00
N PRO A 338 -17.53 -23.37 32.27
CA PRO A 338 -18.60 -23.54 31.28
C PRO A 338 -18.14 -24.43 30.12
N ALA A 339 -19.12 -25.17 29.53
CA ALA A 339 -18.83 -25.94 28.32
C ALA A 339 -18.32 -25.04 27.19
N PRO A 340 -17.37 -25.48 26.36
CA PRO A 340 -16.76 -26.82 26.29
C PRO A 340 -15.52 -26.98 27.20
N PHE A 341 -15.17 -26.00 28.04
CA PHE A 341 -13.95 -25.96 28.83
C PHE A 341 -13.97 -26.80 30.11
N ASN A 342 -15.09 -27.45 30.38
CA ASN A 342 -15.30 -28.27 31.57
C ASN A 342 -14.75 -29.71 31.50
N SER A 343 -14.18 -30.08 30.34
CA SER A 343 -13.59 -31.40 30.09
C SER A 343 -12.53 -31.38 29.00
N GLY A 344 -11.82 -32.49 28.82
CA GLY A 344 -10.81 -32.63 27.76
C GLY A 344 -9.55 -31.77 27.97
N HIS A 345 -8.90 -31.42 26.87
CA HIS A 345 -7.66 -30.65 26.88
C HIS A 345 -7.94 -29.21 26.47
N VAL A 346 -7.59 -28.26 27.33
CA VAL A 346 -7.79 -26.83 27.10
C VAL A 346 -6.45 -26.13 26.95
N MET A 347 -6.25 -25.51 25.78
CA MET A 347 -5.11 -24.65 25.52
C MET A 347 -5.44 -23.23 25.95
N HIS A 348 -4.58 -22.64 26.76
CA HIS A 348 -4.67 -21.26 27.20
C HIS A 348 -3.53 -20.44 26.58
N THR A 349 -3.87 -19.37 25.92
CA THR A 349 -2.91 -18.33 25.49
C THR A 349 -2.83 -17.26 26.57
N ARG A 350 -1.64 -16.97 27.05
CA ARG A 350 -1.40 -16.00 28.12
C ARG A 350 -0.30 -15.01 27.70
N ILE A 351 -0.39 -13.80 28.22
CA ILE A 351 0.62 -12.77 27.99
C ILE A 351 1.38 -12.53 29.29
N ARG A 352 2.67 -12.87 29.31
CA ARG A 352 3.56 -12.60 30.42
C ARG A 352 4.21 -11.23 30.28
N ASN A 353 4.08 -10.41 31.30
CA ASN A 353 4.84 -9.17 31.43
C ASN A 353 6.13 -9.44 32.22
N LYS A 354 7.28 -9.32 31.54
CA LYS A 354 8.60 -9.61 32.12
C LYS A 354 9.00 -8.64 33.25
N LEU A 355 8.48 -7.39 33.23
CA LEU A 355 8.79 -6.39 34.26
C LEU A 355 8.06 -6.66 35.55
N HIS A 356 6.83 -7.15 35.48
CA HIS A 356 6.01 -7.42 36.67
C HIS A 356 5.95 -8.90 37.02
N ASP A 357 6.59 -9.74 36.21
CA ASP A 357 6.61 -11.21 36.31
C ASP A 357 5.23 -11.87 36.51
N MET A 358 4.20 -11.28 35.88
CA MET A 358 2.83 -11.74 35.96
C MET A 358 2.26 -12.06 34.58
N THR A 359 1.30 -13.01 34.54
CA THR A 359 0.61 -13.41 33.31
C THR A 359 -0.85 -12.99 33.35
N VAL A 360 -1.37 -12.57 32.18
CA VAL A 360 -2.77 -12.17 31.97
C VAL A 360 -3.32 -13.03 30.84
N PRO A 361 -4.60 -13.47 30.87
CA PRO A 361 -5.24 -14.11 29.73
C PRO A 361 -5.12 -13.26 28.48
N PHE A 362 -5.01 -13.91 27.32
CA PHE A 362 -4.91 -13.23 26.02
C PHE A 362 -6.14 -12.36 25.74
N ASP A 363 -7.33 -12.90 26.07
CA ASP A 363 -8.61 -12.23 25.84
C ASP A 363 -8.82 -10.98 26.70
N ASP A 364 -8.11 -10.87 27.83
CA ASP A 364 -8.14 -9.70 28.71
C ASP A 364 -7.19 -8.58 28.26
N ARG A 365 -6.47 -8.75 27.14
CA ARG A 365 -5.61 -7.73 26.57
C ARG A 365 -6.40 -6.74 25.70
N SER A 366 -5.75 -5.61 25.39
CA SER A 366 -6.38 -4.63 24.51
C SER A 366 -6.74 -5.26 23.15
N ALA A 367 -7.92 -4.95 22.66
CA ALA A 367 -8.43 -5.45 21.39
C ALA A 367 -7.47 -5.23 20.21
N GLY A 368 -6.71 -4.12 20.23
CA GLY A 368 -5.70 -3.84 19.22
C GLY A 368 -4.50 -4.78 19.27
N PHE A 369 -4.02 -5.12 20.50
CA PHE A 369 -2.94 -6.09 20.66
C PHE A 369 -3.36 -7.48 20.17
N THR A 370 -4.53 -7.95 20.58
CA THR A 370 -5.04 -9.27 20.19
C THR A 370 -5.25 -9.35 18.68
N TRP A 371 -5.76 -8.27 18.06
CA TRP A 371 -5.89 -8.17 16.60
C TRP A 371 -4.53 -8.23 15.90
N PHE A 372 -3.57 -7.41 16.31
CA PHE A 372 -2.24 -7.37 15.67
C PHE A 372 -1.51 -8.71 15.77
N PHE A 373 -1.58 -9.35 16.93
CA PHE A 373 -1.05 -10.71 17.10
C PHE A 373 -1.73 -11.71 16.16
N SER A 374 -3.06 -11.68 16.08
CA SER A 374 -3.87 -12.58 15.26
C SER A 374 -3.56 -12.40 13.77
N PHE A 375 -3.42 -11.15 13.33
CA PHE A 375 -3.01 -10.83 11.96
C PHE A 375 -1.64 -11.44 11.63
N LEU A 376 -0.65 -11.27 12.52
CA LEU A 376 0.69 -11.84 12.30
C LEU A 376 0.69 -13.36 12.28
N VAL A 377 -0.12 -14.02 13.09
CA VAL A 377 -0.32 -15.48 13.05
C VAL A 377 -0.83 -15.90 11.68
N LYS A 378 -1.93 -15.30 11.24
CA LYS A 378 -2.57 -15.60 9.95
C LYS A 378 -1.63 -15.35 8.79
N PHE A 379 -0.99 -14.19 8.77
CA PHE A 379 -0.05 -13.80 7.73
C PHE A 379 1.16 -14.74 7.66
N SER A 380 1.78 -15.07 8.80
CA SER A 380 2.94 -15.97 8.86
C SER A 380 2.62 -17.38 8.35
N GLN A 381 1.42 -17.87 8.62
CA GLN A 381 0.95 -19.16 8.14
C GLN A 381 0.76 -19.14 6.61
N VAL A 382 0.11 -18.10 6.09
CA VAL A 382 -0.14 -17.94 4.66
C VAL A 382 1.18 -17.78 3.89
N GLN A 383 2.09 -16.94 4.35
CA GLN A 383 3.41 -16.74 3.74
C GLN A 383 4.22 -18.03 3.64
N LYS A 384 4.15 -18.89 4.68
CA LYS A 384 4.84 -20.19 4.69
C LYS A 384 4.32 -21.16 3.61
N ARG A 385 3.04 -21.06 3.26
CA ARG A 385 2.38 -21.98 2.31
C ARG A 385 2.39 -21.49 0.87
N GLN A 386 2.20 -20.21 0.64
CA GLN A 386 1.77 -19.67 -0.66
C GLN A 386 2.69 -18.63 -1.27
N GLY A 387 3.78 -18.22 -0.58
CA GLY A 387 4.67 -17.18 -1.11
C GLY A 387 4.03 -15.79 -1.08
N ASN A 388 3.93 -15.12 -2.24
CA ASN A 388 3.41 -13.76 -2.35
C ASN A 388 1.88 -13.72 -2.35
N VAL A 389 1.33 -12.76 -1.62
CA VAL A 389 -0.13 -12.54 -1.52
C VAL A 389 -0.44 -11.05 -1.59
N ILE A 390 -1.64 -10.72 -2.04
CA ILE A 390 -2.21 -9.37 -1.89
C ILE A 390 -3.00 -9.35 -0.58
N ILE A 391 -2.59 -8.47 0.33
CA ILE A 391 -3.15 -8.39 1.67
C ILE A 391 -4.26 -7.33 1.69
N LEU A 392 -5.47 -7.73 2.01
CA LEU A 392 -6.64 -6.88 2.14
C LEU A 392 -7.00 -6.73 3.63
N LEU A 393 -6.83 -5.52 4.18
CA LEU A 393 -7.10 -5.25 5.59
C LEU A 393 -8.30 -4.32 5.73
N ASP A 394 -9.35 -4.79 6.39
CA ASP A 394 -10.54 -3.99 6.62
C ASP A 394 -10.50 -3.34 7.99
N GLU A 395 -10.38 -2.00 7.99
CA GLU A 395 -10.23 -1.15 9.18
C GLU A 395 -9.13 -1.65 10.15
N PRO A 396 -7.90 -1.92 9.64
CA PRO A 396 -6.81 -2.34 10.51
C PRO A 396 -6.51 -1.24 11.53
N GLY A 397 -6.28 -1.62 12.76
CA GLY A 397 -5.95 -0.65 13.80
C GLY A 397 -7.13 0.13 14.38
N LEU A 398 -8.40 -0.21 14.05
CA LEU A 398 -9.59 0.43 14.60
C LEU A 398 -9.54 0.53 16.15
N ASN A 399 -8.98 -0.47 16.80
CA ASN A 399 -8.85 -0.53 18.26
C ASN A 399 -7.44 -0.15 18.76
N LEU A 400 -6.62 0.44 17.90
CA LEU A 400 -5.29 0.93 18.23
C LEU A 400 -5.35 2.44 18.51
N HIS A 401 -4.61 2.90 19.51
CA HIS A 401 -4.39 4.34 19.65
C HIS A 401 -3.30 4.83 18.67
N ALA A 402 -3.27 6.11 18.44
CA ALA A 402 -2.47 6.79 17.41
C ALA A 402 -1.04 6.24 17.24
N LYS A 403 -0.28 6.11 18.30
CA LYS A 403 1.10 5.59 18.24
C LYS A 403 1.18 4.16 17.72
N ALA A 404 0.24 3.29 18.09
CA ALA A 404 0.21 1.91 17.59
C ALA A 404 -0.27 1.84 16.13
N GLN A 405 -1.10 2.77 15.70
CA GLN A 405 -1.48 2.91 14.29
C GLN A 405 -0.28 3.32 13.43
N SER A 406 0.55 4.26 13.91
CA SER A 406 1.81 4.61 13.25
C SER A 406 2.81 3.44 13.22
N ASP A 407 2.91 2.65 14.29
CA ASP A 407 3.71 1.42 14.32
C ASP A 407 3.21 0.40 13.26
N LEU A 408 1.91 0.28 13.07
CA LEU A 408 1.29 -0.59 12.07
C LEU A 408 1.58 -0.13 10.64
N LEU A 409 1.46 1.18 10.35
CA LEU A 409 1.83 1.74 9.05
C LEU A 409 3.31 1.51 8.73
N ARG A 410 4.18 1.70 9.71
CA ARG A 410 5.60 1.40 9.56
C ARG A 410 5.84 -0.08 9.24
N TYR A 411 5.10 -1.00 9.88
CA TYR A 411 5.14 -2.43 9.56
C TYR A 411 4.71 -2.71 8.13
N PHE A 412 3.65 -2.08 7.63
CA PHE A 412 3.21 -2.23 6.24
C PHE A 412 4.33 -1.83 5.28
N LYS A 413 4.94 -0.66 5.49
CA LYS A 413 5.96 -0.11 4.61
C LYS A 413 7.30 -0.87 4.68
N GLU A 414 7.79 -1.16 5.88
CA GLU A 414 9.13 -1.74 6.07
C GLU A 414 9.17 -3.27 5.89
N LYS A 415 8.04 -3.97 6.02
CA LYS A 415 8.01 -5.43 5.97
C LYS A 415 7.06 -6.01 4.94
N LEU A 416 5.83 -5.50 4.85
CA LEU A 416 4.86 -6.09 3.93
C LEU A 416 5.10 -5.66 2.50
N GLU A 417 5.27 -4.36 2.25
CA GLU A 417 5.45 -3.80 0.90
C GLU A 417 6.66 -4.37 0.15
N LEU A 418 7.67 -4.88 0.87
CA LEU A 418 8.85 -5.49 0.26
C LEU A 418 8.53 -6.74 -0.57
N LYS A 419 7.47 -7.48 -0.21
CA LYS A 419 7.11 -8.77 -0.84
C LYS A 419 5.63 -8.89 -1.21
N HIS A 420 4.79 -8.00 -0.74
CA HIS A 420 3.33 -8.08 -0.85
C HIS A 420 2.74 -6.74 -1.24
N GLN A 421 1.63 -6.76 -1.98
CA GLN A 421 0.78 -5.57 -2.09
C GLN A 421 -0.17 -5.54 -0.89
N VAL A 422 -0.36 -4.35 -0.31
CA VAL A 422 -1.26 -4.14 0.83
C VAL A 422 -2.33 -3.13 0.43
N ILE A 423 -3.59 -3.51 0.54
CA ILE A 423 -4.72 -2.62 0.32
C ILE A 423 -5.53 -2.61 1.61
N TYR A 424 -5.68 -1.46 2.22
CA TYR A 424 -6.40 -1.37 3.48
C TYR A 424 -7.41 -0.22 3.49
N THR A 425 -8.47 -0.41 4.28
CA THR A 425 -9.50 0.62 4.50
C THR A 425 -9.26 1.34 5.81
N THR A 426 -9.63 2.60 5.88
CA THR A 426 -9.66 3.33 7.14
C THR A 426 -10.60 4.54 7.11
N HIS A 427 -11.11 4.90 8.29
CA HIS A 427 -11.70 6.20 8.59
C HIS A 427 -10.88 6.95 9.66
N SER A 428 -9.76 6.35 10.12
CA SER A 428 -8.87 6.98 11.10
C SER A 428 -7.83 7.87 10.42
N PRO A 429 -7.72 9.13 10.83
CA PRO A 429 -6.68 10.04 10.32
C PRO A 429 -5.26 9.49 10.53
N PHE A 430 -5.04 8.76 11.62
CA PHE A 430 -3.72 8.21 11.98
C PHE A 430 -3.30 7.01 11.13
N MET A 431 -4.21 6.46 10.34
CA MET A 431 -3.94 5.37 9.39
C MET A 431 -3.78 5.88 7.96
N VAL A 432 -3.86 7.18 7.71
CA VAL A 432 -3.58 7.76 6.40
C VAL A 432 -2.07 7.98 6.26
N PRO A 433 -1.40 7.43 5.21
CA PRO A 433 0.03 7.58 5.01
C PRO A 433 0.36 8.98 4.49
N THR A 434 0.71 9.89 5.35
CA THR A 434 1.01 11.28 5.03
C THR A 434 2.31 11.48 4.27
N ASP A 435 3.25 10.54 4.44
CA ASP A 435 4.50 10.49 3.69
C ASP A 435 4.33 9.96 2.24
N ASN A 436 3.19 9.36 1.93
CA ASN A 436 2.83 8.89 0.59
C ASN A 436 1.34 9.05 0.30
N ILE A 437 0.87 10.29 0.26
CA ILE A 437 -0.55 10.61 0.02
C ILE A 437 -1.05 10.12 -1.34
N MET A 438 -0.14 9.86 -2.29
CA MET A 438 -0.47 9.29 -3.60
C MET A 438 -0.93 7.84 -3.55
N SER A 439 -0.68 7.15 -2.45
CA SER A 439 -1.22 5.81 -2.21
C SER A 439 -2.63 5.81 -1.63
N VAL A 440 -3.22 6.98 -1.41
CA VAL A 440 -4.56 7.13 -0.85
C VAL A 440 -5.60 7.21 -1.96
N ARG A 441 -6.73 6.54 -1.78
CA ARG A 441 -7.94 6.63 -2.63
C ARG A 441 -9.12 6.96 -1.75
N THR A 442 -9.91 7.91 -2.18
CA THR A 442 -11.17 8.25 -1.50
C THR A 442 -12.28 7.31 -1.93
N VAL A 443 -13.10 6.91 -0.97
CA VAL A 443 -14.26 6.06 -1.22
C VAL A 443 -15.50 6.77 -0.69
N GLU A 444 -16.43 7.09 -1.60
CA GLU A 444 -17.62 7.89 -1.31
C GLU A 444 -18.88 7.24 -1.86
N ASP A 445 -19.96 7.31 -1.10
CA ASP A 445 -21.31 7.05 -1.61
C ASP A 445 -21.89 8.35 -2.11
N VAL A 446 -21.97 8.47 -3.44
CA VAL A 446 -22.32 9.72 -4.13
C VAL A 446 -23.79 9.74 -4.48
N VAL A 447 -24.49 10.78 -4.00
CA VAL A 447 -25.88 11.10 -4.35
C VAL A 447 -25.92 12.50 -4.93
N VAL A 448 -26.46 12.63 -6.13
CA VAL A 448 -26.59 13.90 -6.83
C VAL A 448 -27.99 14.46 -6.62
N TYR A 449 -28.09 15.66 -6.05
CA TYR A 449 -29.34 16.38 -5.85
C TYR A 449 -29.50 17.43 -6.95
N ARG A 450 -30.51 17.27 -7.83
CA ARG A 450 -30.88 18.29 -8.82
C ARG A 450 -32.16 18.98 -8.36
N GLN A 451 -32.23 20.30 -8.56
CA GLN A 451 -33.37 21.09 -8.10
C GLN A 451 -34.65 20.69 -8.86
N GLY A 452 -35.63 20.11 -8.14
CA GLY A 452 -36.92 19.70 -8.72
C GLY A 452 -36.94 18.24 -9.24
N GLU A 453 -35.88 17.49 -9.07
CA GLU A 453 -35.80 16.07 -9.43
C GLU A 453 -35.60 15.20 -8.19
N GLU A 454 -35.92 13.91 -8.27
CA GLU A 454 -35.57 12.96 -7.21
C GLU A 454 -34.05 12.80 -7.15
N PRO A 455 -33.49 12.53 -5.96
CA PRO A 455 -32.04 12.32 -5.82
C PRO A 455 -31.56 11.15 -6.68
N GLU A 456 -30.55 11.39 -7.52
CA GLU A 456 -29.91 10.35 -8.32
C GLU A 456 -28.78 9.71 -7.51
N VAL A 457 -28.92 8.42 -7.18
CA VAL A 457 -27.91 7.66 -6.45
C VAL A 457 -26.88 7.12 -7.46
N LEU A 458 -25.65 7.63 -7.40
CA LEU A 458 -24.53 7.14 -8.21
C LEU A 458 -23.77 5.98 -7.52
N GLY A 459 -24.05 5.75 -6.23
CA GLY A 459 -23.44 4.70 -5.41
C GLY A 459 -21.97 4.95 -5.08
N THR A 460 -21.30 3.91 -4.62
CA THR A 460 -19.90 3.99 -4.21
C THR A 460 -18.98 4.35 -5.38
N LYS A 461 -18.23 5.43 -5.24
CA LYS A 461 -17.17 5.89 -6.15
C LYS A 461 -15.82 5.77 -5.47
N VAL A 462 -14.77 5.47 -6.26
CA VAL A 462 -13.38 5.47 -5.79
C VAL A 462 -12.61 6.51 -6.58
N GLY A 463 -12.05 7.50 -5.90
CA GLY A 463 -11.36 8.63 -6.52
C GLY A 463 -9.85 8.59 -6.30
N ASP A 464 -9.11 8.95 -7.34
CA ASP A 464 -7.65 9.21 -7.28
C ASP A 464 -7.39 10.66 -6.80
N GLU A 465 -8.38 11.55 -6.90
CA GLU A 465 -8.28 12.94 -6.47
C GLU A 465 -8.63 13.06 -4.98
N VAL A 466 -7.62 12.99 -4.15
CA VAL A 466 -7.73 13.03 -2.68
C VAL A 466 -8.30 14.36 -2.17
N LEU A 467 -8.43 15.37 -3.01
CA LEU A 467 -8.67 16.76 -2.61
C LEU A 467 -9.94 17.40 -3.21
N SER A 468 -10.65 16.74 -4.12
CA SER A 468 -11.88 17.26 -4.75
C SER A 468 -13.18 16.71 -4.17
N THR A 469 -13.10 16.10 -3.01
CA THR A 469 -14.17 15.27 -2.44
C THR A 469 -15.06 16.00 -1.44
N ASP A 470 -16.23 15.42 -1.17
CA ASP A 470 -17.20 15.89 -0.18
C ASP A 470 -16.56 16.16 1.20
N ARG A 471 -17.06 17.18 1.90
CA ARG A 471 -16.56 17.64 3.21
C ARG A 471 -16.41 16.52 4.25
N ASP A 472 -17.32 15.54 4.23
CA ASP A 472 -17.35 14.46 5.22
C ASP A 472 -16.29 13.38 4.91
N THR A 473 -15.90 13.21 3.65
CA THR A 473 -14.80 12.34 3.24
C THR A 473 -13.45 13.04 3.35
N LEU A 474 -13.42 14.35 3.17
CA LEU A 474 -12.25 15.18 3.45
C LEU A 474 -11.88 15.20 4.93
N PHE A 475 -12.84 14.99 5.85
CA PHE A 475 -12.58 15.06 7.29
C PHE A 475 -11.48 14.07 7.76
N PRO A 476 -11.45 12.79 7.38
CA PRO A 476 -10.32 11.92 7.72
C PRO A 476 -9.00 12.37 7.10
N LEU A 477 -9.02 12.93 5.90
CA LEU A 477 -7.83 13.46 5.22
C LEU A 477 -7.37 14.78 5.84
N GLN A 478 -8.28 15.73 6.05
CA GLN A 478 -8.02 16.96 6.78
C GLN A 478 -7.65 16.67 8.24
N GLY A 479 -8.29 15.66 8.83
CA GLY A 479 -7.96 15.14 10.13
C GLY A 479 -6.55 14.53 10.15
N ALA A 480 -6.18 13.71 9.16
CA ALA A 480 -4.83 13.15 9.06
C ALA A 480 -3.79 14.26 8.88
N LEU A 481 -4.03 15.18 7.96
CA LEU A 481 -3.18 16.35 7.77
C LEU A 481 -3.21 17.28 8.98
N GLY A 482 -4.38 17.51 9.59
CA GLY A 482 -4.55 18.36 10.77
C GLY A 482 -4.19 17.69 12.09
N TYR A 483 -4.31 16.36 12.22
CA TYR A 483 -3.86 15.60 13.38
C TYR A 483 -2.37 15.32 13.33
N GLU A 484 -1.77 15.16 12.17
CA GLU A 484 -0.31 15.19 12.07
C GLU A 484 0.21 16.58 12.44
N LEU A 485 -0.52 17.63 12.07
CA LEU A 485 -0.33 18.97 12.63
C LEU A 485 -0.39 18.96 14.15
N SER A 486 -1.39 18.36 14.76
CA SER A 486 -1.54 18.32 16.22
C SER A 486 -0.65 17.26 16.88
N GLN A 487 -0.34 16.13 16.22
CA GLN A 487 0.65 15.16 16.73
C GLN A 487 2.07 15.66 16.60
N SER A 488 2.41 16.31 15.48
CA SER A 488 3.70 16.99 15.37
C SER A 488 3.81 18.16 16.35
N LEU A 489 2.71 18.83 16.65
CA LEU A 489 2.60 19.83 17.71
C LEU A 489 2.91 19.27 19.11
N PHE A 490 2.57 18.00 19.38
CA PHE A 490 2.70 17.40 20.71
C PHE A 490 3.82 16.35 20.83
N VAL A 491 4.41 15.87 19.72
CA VAL A 491 5.31 14.70 19.71
C VAL A 491 6.59 14.92 18.89
N GLY A 492 6.68 15.93 18.03
CA GLY A 492 7.88 16.23 17.25
C GLY A 492 8.94 16.94 18.08
N GLU A 493 10.11 16.34 18.24
CA GLU A 493 11.26 16.99 18.88
C GLU A 493 11.76 18.19 18.07
N HIS A 494 11.61 18.13 16.73
CA HIS A 494 11.99 19.17 15.77
C HIS A 494 10.84 19.49 14.84
N THR A 495 10.32 20.71 14.89
CA THR A 495 9.16 21.15 14.11
C THR A 495 9.51 22.31 13.19
N LEU A 496 9.23 22.17 11.89
CA LEU A 496 9.28 23.26 10.92
C LEU A 496 7.87 23.76 10.61
N LEU A 497 7.58 24.98 11.09
CA LEU A 497 6.34 25.68 10.77
C LEU A 497 6.44 26.26 9.36
N VAL A 498 5.40 26.04 8.54
CA VAL A 498 5.22 26.65 7.21
C VAL A 498 3.85 27.29 7.13
N GLU A 499 3.63 28.17 6.15
CA GLU A 499 2.37 28.93 6.11
C GLU A 499 1.17 28.10 5.71
N GLY A 500 1.34 27.25 4.67
CA GLY A 500 0.25 26.49 4.09
C GLY A 500 0.55 25.03 3.81
N PRO A 501 -0.49 24.24 3.47
CA PRO A 501 -0.32 22.84 3.08
C PRO A 501 0.40 22.68 1.73
N SER A 502 0.33 23.63 0.81
CA SER A 502 1.10 23.65 -0.43
C SER A 502 2.61 23.62 -0.16
N ASP A 503 3.08 24.37 0.85
CA ASP A 503 4.49 24.43 1.24
C ASP A 503 4.99 23.06 1.68
N VAL A 504 4.18 22.33 2.46
CA VAL A 504 4.49 20.95 2.88
C VAL A 504 4.73 20.08 1.67
N LEU A 505 3.84 20.14 0.66
CA LEU A 505 3.95 19.33 -0.55
C LEU A 505 5.19 19.68 -1.37
N TYR A 506 5.49 20.96 -1.56
CA TYR A 506 6.70 21.39 -2.27
C TYR A 506 7.96 20.93 -1.56
N LEU A 507 8.05 21.13 -0.24
CA LEU A 507 9.21 20.72 0.54
C LEU A 507 9.40 19.18 0.50
N GLN A 508 8.34 18.41 0.58
CA GLN A 508 8.40 16.95 0.47
C GLN A 508 8.83 16.50 -0.94
N ALA A 509 8.23 17.08 -1.99
CA ALA A 509 8.55 16.75 -3.39
C ALA A 509 10.04 16.99 -3.69
N PHE A 510 10.55 18.17 -3.35
CA PHE A 510 11.95 18.51 -3.58
C PHE A 510 12.91 17.72 -2.68
N SER A 511 12.54 17.45 -1.43
CA SER A 511 13.33 16.60 -0.54
C SER A 511 13.49 15.19 -1.12
N ASN A 512 12.40 14.59 -1.62
CA ASN A 512 12.44 13.27 -2.24
C ASN A 512 13.23 13.28 -3.56
N ALA A 513 13.06 14.31 -4.40
CA ALA A 513 13.80 14.45 -5.67
C ALA A 513 15.30 14.63 -5.45
N LEU A 514 15.71 15.49 -4.51
CA LEU A 514 17.12 15.69 -4.13
C LEU A 514 17.73 14.41 -3.55
N LYS A 515 16.99 13.70 -2.70
CA LYS A 515 17.42 12.41 -2.15
C LYS A 515 17.67 11.38 -3.25
N ALA A 516 16.79 11.31 -4.24
CA ALA A 516 16.90 10.35 -5.35
C ALA A 516 18.18 10.56 -6.20
N ILE A 517 18.66 11.81 -6.31
CA ILE A 517 19.89 12.15 -7.05
C ILE A 517 21.13 12.30 -6.15
N GLY A 518 21.03 11.88 -4.87
CA GLY A 518 22.15 11.89 -3.92
C GLY A 518 22.57 13.29 -3.43
N ARG A 519 21.73 14.31 -3.62
CA ARG A 519 21.96 15.67 -3.12
C ARG A 519 21.40 15.85 -1.70
N LYS A 520 21.77 16.96 -1.05
CA LYS A 520 21.29 17.27 0.32
C LYS A 520 19.78 17.55 0.31
N HIS A 521 19.05 16.85 1.17
CA HIS A 521 17.62 16.91 1.30
C HIS A 521 17.23 17.23 2.75
N LEU A 522 15.96 17.45 3.02
CA LEU A 522 15.47 17.73 4.37
C LEU A 522 15.73 16.52 5.28
N ASP A 523 16.32 16.77 6.45
CA ASP A 523 16.55 15.71 7.44
C ASP A 523 15.22 15.16 7.93
N PRO A 524 15.02 13.83 7.96
CA PRO A 524 13.75 13.20 8.37
C PRO A 524 13.35 13.47 9.83
N ARG A 525 14.23 14.05 10.64
CA ARG A 525 13.88 14.51 11.98
C ARG A 525 12.98 15.75 11.99
N TRP A 526 12.96 16.52 10.90
CA TRP A 526 12.04 17.65 10.76
C TRP A 526 10.60 17.16 10.52
N THR A 527 9.71 17.63 11.37
CA THR A 527 8.27 17.47 11.17
C THR A 527 7.71 18.75 10.58
N LEU A 528 7.12 18.68 9.38
CA LEU A 528 6.52 19.83 8.71
C LEU A 528 5.13 20.11 9.29
N CYS A 529 4.88 21.37 9.67
CA CYS A 529 3.64 21.81 10.31
C CYS A 529 3.08 23.06 9.63
N PRO A 530 2.03 22.97 8.78
CA PRO A 530 1.37 24.13 8.20
C PRO A 530 0.57 24.87 9.28
N ALA A 531 0.86 26.16 9.47
CA ALA A 531 0.23 26.98 10.50
C ALA A 531 -1.13 27.56 10.07
N GLY A 532 -1.41 27.61 8.76
CA GLY A 532 -2.63 28.22 8.19
C GLY A 532 -2.55 29.75 8.09
N GLY A 533 -1.37 30.27 7.79
CA GLY A 533 -1.06 31.68 7.54
C GLY A 533 -0.15 32.30 8.60
N VAL A 534 0.56 33.37 8.21
CA VAL A 534 1.55 34.10 9.03
C VAL A 534 1.03 34.47 10.43
N ASP A 535 -0.19 34.95 10.51
CA ASP A 535 -0.79 35.39 11.79
C ASP A 535 -0.94 34.24 12.80
N LYS A 536 -1.10 33.02 12.31
CA LYS A 536 -1.22 31.83 13.16
C LYS A 536 0.12 31.24 13.56
N VAL A 537 1.19 31.47 12.81
CA VAL A 537 2.55 31.07 13.19
C VAL A 537 2.89 31.62 14.57
N TRP A 538 2.45 32.83 14.89
CA TRP A 538 2.61 33.43 16.23
C TRP A 538 1.97 32.63 17.35
N ALA A 539 0.74 32.17 17.16
CA ALA A 539 0.01 31.38 18.13
C ALA A 539 0.73 30.07 18.39
N PHE A 540 1.24 29.44 17.34
CA PHE A 540 1.99 28.19 17.42
C PHE A 540 3.33 28.36 18.11
N VAL A 541 4.11 29.39 17.76
CA VAL A 541 5.39 29.71 18.38
C VAL A 541 5.21 30.00 19.89
N SER A 542 4.15 30.72 20.27
CA SER A 542 3.85 30.99 21.68
C SER A 542 3.48 29.71 22.45
N LEU A 543 2.75 28.78 21.82
CA LEU A 543 2.36 27.50 22.41
C LEU A 543 3.57 26.57 22.61
N PHE A 544 4.51 26.60 21.67
CA PHE A 544 5.71 25.74 21.69
C PHE A 544 6.84 26.29 22.55
N GLY A 545 6.99 27.60 22.65
CA GLY A 545 8.08 28.24 23.41
C GLY A 545 8.08 27.86 24.88
N GLY A 546 6.92 27.43 25.45
CA GLY A 546 6.82 26.91 26.80
C GLY A 546 7.27 25.44 26.99
N ASN A 547 7.44 24.65 25.93
CA ASN A 547 7.55 23.19 25.99
C ASN A 547 8.91 22.59 25.62
N LYS A 548 9.99 23.38 25.54
CA LYS A 548 11.36 22.93 25.17
C LYS A 548 11.45 22.24 23.81
N LEU A 549 10.48 22.45 22.92
CA LEU A 549 10.48 21.90 21.56
C LEU A 549 11.44 22.73 20.68
N HIS A 550 12.11 22.03 19.76
CA HIS A 550 12.99 22.66 18.79
C HIS A 550 12.18 23.07 17.56
N VAL A 551 11.88 24.36 17.43
CA VAL A 551 10.99 24.91 16.40
C VAL A 551 11.76 25.84 15.47
N ALA A 552 11.55 25.68 14.16
CA ALA A 552 11.92 26.65 13.14
C ALA A 552 10.68 27.07 12.34
N ALA A 553 10.71 28.19 11.68
CA ALA A 553 9.65 28.69 10.82
C ALA A 553 10.21 29.10 9.45
N LEU A 554 9.54 28.65 8.37
CA LEU A 554 9.74 29.16 7.02
C LEU A 554 8.51 30.00 6.69
N ILE A 555 8.73 31.27 6.35
CA ILE A 555 7.69 32.28 6.19
C ILE A 555 7.86 32.95 4.85
N ASP A 556 6.75 33.20 4.16
CA ASP A 556 6.68 34.03 2.98
C ASP A 556 6.99 35.49 3.37
N TYR A 557 7.48 36.28 2.43
CA TYR A 557 7.83 37.65 2.72
C TYR A 557 7.25 38.61 1.69
N ALA A 558 6.40 39.49 2.18
CA ALA A 558 5.94 40.69 1.45
C ALA A 558 6.30 41.95 2.23
N THR A 559 6.50 43.06 1.52
CA THR A 559 6.96 44.34 2.11
C THR A 559 6.03 44.82 3.23
N GLY A 560 4.73 44.54 3.15
CA GLY A 560 3.76 44.86 4.21
C GLY A 560 3.89 44.03 5.50
N GLN A 561 4.62 42.94 5.49
CA GLN A 561 4.75 42.00 6.64
C GLN A 561 6.02 42.21 7.47
N LYS A 562 6.89 43.16 7.07
CA LYS A 562 8.16 43.46 7.72
C LYS A 562 8.05 43.56 9.26
N ASN A 563 7.05 44.30 9.73
CA ASN A 563 6.83 44.52 11.17
C ASN A 563 6.46 43.24 11.92
N ASN A 564 5.75 42.32 11.30
CA ASN A 564 5.34 41.07 11.90
C ASN A 564 6.53 40.12 11.98
N VAL A 565 7.34 40.03 10.93
CA VAL A 565 8.57 39.23 10.90
C VAL A 565 9.59 39.72 11.93
N GLU A 566 9.80 41.06 12.02
CA GLU A 566 10.71 41.62 13.03
C GLU A 566 10.23 41.37 14.48
N LYS A 567 8.93 41.43 14.72
CA LYS A 567 8.36 41.08 16.02
C LYS A 567 8.64 39.59 16.34
N LEU A 568 8.47 38.70 15.36
CA LEU A 568 8.73 37.27 15.53
C LEU A 568 10.21 37.00 15.87
N ARG A 569 11.13 37.62 15.16
CA ARG A 569 12.57 37.55 15.43
C ARG A 569 12.96 38.10 16.82
N LYS A 570 12.27 39.16 17.27
CA LYS A 570 12.51 39.80 18.59
C LYS A 570 11.80 39.12 19.74
N SER A 571 10.92 38.18 19.51
CA SER A 571 10.04 37.59 20.56
C SER A 571 10.75 36.70 21.56
N GLN A 572 12.03 36.33 21.35
CA GLN A 572 12.80 35.36 22.14
C GLN A 572 12.12 33.97 22.32
N LEU A 573 11.00 33.74 21.64
CA LEU A 573 10.27 32.47 21.63
C LEU A 573 10.92 31.46 20.70
N LEU A 574 11.61 31.91 19.64
CA LEU A 574 12.43 31.13 18.77
C LEU A 574 13.90 31.51 18.97
N ARG A 575 14.81 30.55 18.82
CA ARG A 575 16.25 30.82 18.85
C ARG A 575 16.66 31.67 17.66
N ASP A 576 17.74 32.44 17.78
CA ASP A 576 18.29 33.20 16.68
C ASP A 576 18.58 32.28 15.48
N GLY A 577 18.21 32.70 14.26
CA GLY A 577 18.37 31.93 13.04
C GLY A 577 17.28 30.90 12.75
N HIS A 578 16.30 30.69 13.65
CA HIS A 578 15.20 29.74 13.45
C HIS A 578 14.00 30.32 12.68
N VAL A 579 14.04 31.58 12.29
CA VAL A 579 13.06 32.22 11.38
C VAL A 579 13.73 32.41 10.03
N LEU A 580 13.37 31.58 9.08
CA LEU A 580 13.81 31.64 7.69
C LEU A 580 12.73 32.33 6.84
N LEU A 581 13.13 33.09 5.87
CA LEU A 581 12.21 33.73 4.93
C LEU A 581 12.45 33.19 3.52
N ALA A 582 11.38 33.04 2.74
CA ALA A 582 11.48 32.61 1.35
C ALA A 582 12.46 33.50 0.54
N ILE A 583 12.51 34.81 0.82
CA ILE A 583 13.46 35.75 0.18
C ILE A 583 14.94 35.44 0.47
N ASP A 584 15.26 34.76 1.55
CA ASP A 584 16.65 34.41 1.88
C ASP A 584 17.25 33.44 0.84
N PHE A 585 16.41 32.81 0.04
CA PHE A 585 16.75 31.82 -0.99
C PHE A 585 16.40 32.27 -2.42
N CYS A 586 15.77 33.45 -2.58
CA CYS A 586 15.39 34.05 -3.84
C CYS A 586 16.14 35.37 -4.07
N SER A 587 16.31 35.77 -5.35
CA SER A 587 17.03 37.00 -5.70
C SER A 587 16.12 38.25 -5.83
N GLN A 588 14.93 38.21 -5.22
CA GLN A 588 13.90 39.26 -5.32
C GLN A 588 13.54 39.85 -3.96
N ALA A 589 12.90 41.04 -3.94
CA ALA A 589 12.60 41.75 -2.70
C ALA A 589 11.39 41.19 -1.92
N GLU A 590 10.55 40.42 -2.58
CA GLU A 590 9.39 39.71 -2.02
C GLU A 590 9.36 38.29 -2.59
N ALA A 591 9.04 37.30 -1.79
CA ALA A 591 8.97 35.91 -2.23
C ALA A 591 8.00 35.09 -1.37
N ASP A 592 7.27 34.22 -2.03
CA ASP A 592 6.52 33.12 -1.44
C ASP A 592 7.31 31.82 -1.61
N THR A 593 6.88 30.74 -0.99
CA THR A 593 7.49 29.40 -1.18
C THR A 593 7.48 28.98 -2.65
N GLU A 594 6.43 29.38 -3.41
CA GLU A 594 6.32 29.14 -4.86
C GLU A 594 7.42 29.82 -5.68
N ASP A 595 7.93 30.94 -5.22
CA ASP A 595 9.06 31.61 -5.89
C ASP A 595 10.37 30.82 -5.83
N LEU A 596 10.52 29.89 -4.86
CA LEU A 596 11.62 28.94 -4.83
C LEU A 596 11.61 27.98 -6.03
N LEU A 597 10.43 27.67 -6.59
CA LEU A 597 10.31 26.88 -7.82
C LEU A 597 10.85 27.66 -9.03
N GLY A 598 10.66 28.98 -9.03
CA GLY A 598 10.91 29.85 -10.16
C GLY A 598 9.77 29.84 -11.17
N GLU A 599 9.64 30.92 -11.92
CA GLU A 599 8.49 31.17 -12.81
C GLU A 599 8.30 30.04 -13.83
N GLU A 600 9.36 29.51 -14.44
CA GLU A 600 9.27 28.49 -15.49
C GLU A 600 8.65 27.18 -14.97
N LEU A 601 9.17 26.65 -13.87
CA LEU A 601 8.64 25.41 -13.26
C LEU A 601 7.24 25.63 -12.71
N PHE A 602 7.01 26.75 -12.00
CA PHE A 602 5.70 27.03 -11.44
C PHE A 602 4.59 27.09 -12.52
N LEU A 603 4.89 27.73 -13.66
CA LEU A 603 3.96 27.74 -14.79
C LEU A 603 3.78 26.38 -15.45
N GLU A 604 4.78 25.53 -15.46
CA GLU A 604 4.64 24.15 -15.90
C GLU A 604 3.63 23.40 -15.02
N LEU A 605 3.74 23.56 -13.69
CA LEU A 605 2.82 22.94 -12.74
C LEU A 605 1.39 23.48 -12.91
N VAL A 606 1.22 24.79 -13.05
CA VAL A 606 -0.09 25.44 -13.26
C VAL A 606 -0.70 24.97 -14.58
N ASN A 607 0.05 24.99 -15.68
CA ASN A 607 -0.44 24.52 -16.96
C ASN A 607 -0.87 23.04 -16.92
N GLY A 608 -0.11 22.21 -16.22
CA GLY A 608 -0.45 20.81 -16.01
C GLY A 608 -1.72 20.63 -15.15
N ALA A 609 -1.77 21.27 -14.00
CA ALA A 609 -2.87 21.17 -13.04
C ALA A 609 -4.21 21.64 -13.61
N TYR A 610 -4.19 22.70 -14.41
CA TYR A 610 -5.40 23.25 -15.05
C TYR A 610 -5.59 22.78 -16.49
N SER A 611 -4.75 21.84 -16.98
CA SER A 611 -4.80 21.30 -18.35
C SER A 611 -4.79 22.41 -19.44
N LEU A 612 -4.04 23.49 -19.20
CA LEU A 612 -3.95 24.62 -20.14
C LEU A 612 -3.08 24.24 -21.34
N ALA A 613 -3.63 24.36 -22.55
CA ALA A 613 -2.97 23.98 -23.80
C ALA A 613 -3.14 25.05 -24.89
N GLY A 614 -2.29 25.00 -25.88
CA GLY A 614 -2.36 25.91 -27.06
C GLY A 614 -2.25 27.39 -26.65
N SER A 615 -3.22 28.19 -27.02
CA SER A 615 -3.27 29.65 -26.75
C SER A 615 -3.61 29.97 -25.28
N GLN A 616 -4.07 29.01 -24.50
CA GLN A 616 -4.39 29.20 -23.09
C GLN A 616 -3.17 28.95 -22.17
N LYS A 617 -2.11 28.36 -22.70
CA LYS A 617 -0.90 28.01 -21.95
C LYS A 617 -0.22 29.27 -21.43
N LEU A 618 0.02 29.34 -20.11
CA LEU A 618 0.80 30.40 -19.51
C LEU A 618 2.29 30.17 -19.81
N VAL A 619 2.97 31.24 -20.24
CA VAL A 619 4.37 31.21 -20.69
C VAL A 619 5.20 32.17 -19.83
N ALA A 620 6.39 31.75 -19.41
CA ALA A 620 7.31 32.58 -18.63
C ALA A 620 7.69 33.86 -19.37
N GLY A 621 7.78 34.98 -18.64
CA GLY A 621 8.04 36.30 -19.19
C GLY A 621 6.86 36.98 -19.89
N SER A 622 5.69 36.32 -20.01
CA SER A 622 4.48 36.89 -20.60
C SER A 622 3.36 37.16 -19.59
N LEU A 623 3.61 36.92 -18.32
CA LEU A 623 2.62 37.13 -17.27
C LEU A 623 2.30 38.63 -17.08
N PRO A 624 1.03 39.01 -16.83
CA PRO A 624 0.70 40.35 -16.46
C PRO A 624 1.36 40.75 -15.13
N ALA A 625 1.58 42.04 -14.93
CA ALA A 625 2.03 42.51 -13.63
C ALA A 625 0.97 42.18 -12.56
N GLY A 626 1.42 41.67 -11.44
CA GLY A 626 0.53 41.43 -10.29
C GLY A 626 -0.06 42.73 -9.74
N PRO A 627 -1.16 42.67 -8.97
CA PRO A 627 -1.74 43.83 -8.32
C PRO A 627 -0.69 44.62 -7.51
N GLY A 628 -0.61 45.95 -7.69
CA GLY A 628 0.34 46.78 -6.98
C GLY A 628 1.82 46.59 -7.42
N ALA A 629 2.07 46.13 -8.66
CA ALA A 629 3.40 45.80 -9.17
C ALA A 629 4.12 44.72 -8.35
N ASN A 630 3.38 43.74 -7.80
CA ASN A 630 3.89 42.63 -7.00
C ASN A 630 4.86 41.78 -7.83
N LEU A 631 6.01 41.43 -7.24
CA LEU A 631 7.09 40.67 -7.88
C LEU A 631 6.87 39.15 -7.76
N ARG A 632 6.07 38.71 -6.81
CA ARG A 632 5.83 37.30 -6.54
C ARG A 632 5.10 36.60 -7.69
N VAL A 633 5.42 35.32 -7.92
CA VAL A 633 4.86 34.56 -9.03
C VAL A 633 3.35 34.27 -8.90
N VAL A 634 2.87 34.02 -7.69
CA VAL A 634 1.48 33.67 -7.44
C VAL A 634 0.51 34.80 -7.83
N PRO A 635 0.62 36.05 -7.36
CA PRO A 635 -0.26 37.13 -7.78
C PRO A 635 -0.24 37.40 -9.30
N LYS A 636 0.87 37.16 -9.99
CA LYS A 636 0.96 37.26 -11.45
C LYS A 636 0.13 36.17 -12.14
N VAL A 637 0.23 34.93 -11.64
CA VAL A 637 -0.52 33.79 -12.16
C VAL A 637 -2.01 33.96 -11.90
N GLU A 638 -2.42 34.40 -10.70
CA GLU A 638 -3.83 34.71 -10.40
C GLU A 638 -4.41 35.72 -11.37
N ALA A 639 -3.64 36.78 -11.65
CA ALA A 639 -4.06 37.81 -12.62
C ALA A 639 -4.17 37.23 -14.05
N ALA A 640 -3.21 36.36 -14.44
CA ALA A 640 -3.22 35.68 -15.74
C ALA A 640 -4.40 34.69 -15.87
N MET A 641 -4.67 33.89 -14.85
CA MET A 641 -5.77 32.91 -14.85
C MET A 641 -7.13 33.55 -15.03
N LYS A 642 -7.35 34.74 -14.47
CA LYS A 642 -8.61 35.52 -14.67
C LYS A 642 -8.84 35.94 -16.12
N LEU A 643 -7.79 35.95 -16.95
CA LEU A 643 -7.86 36.27 -18.37
C LEU A 643 -8.04 35.04 -19.27
N VAL A 644 -7.90 33.84 -18.73
CA VAL A 644 -8.06 32.58 -19.48
C VAL A 644 -9.55 32.23 -19.56
N PRO A 645 -10.15 32.16 -20.75
CA PRO A 645 -11.56 31.83 -20.89
C PRO A 645 -11.87 30.43 -20.34
N SER A 646 -12.92 30.33 -19.52
CA SER A 646 -13.40 29.07 -18.93
C SER A 646 -12.38 28.36 -17.99
N ALA A 647 -11.30 29.02 -17.56
CA ALA A 647 -10.44 28.46 -16.52
C ALA A 647 -11.19 28.42 -15.17
N LYS A 648 -10.94 27.38 -14.41
CA LYS A 648 -11.37 27.32 -13.00
C LYS A 648 -10.67 28.40 -12.19
N GLU A 649 -11.28 28.82 -11.09
CA GLU A 649 -10.64 29.73 -10.14
C GLU A 649 -9.30 29.16 -9.66
N PHE A 650 -8.28 30.03 -9.52
CA PHE A 650 -6.97 29.59 -9.11
C PHE A 650 -6.99 29.19 -7.63
N ASP A 651 -6.47 27.98 -7.36
CA ASP A 651 -6.33 27.41 -6.03
C ASP A 651 -4.85 27.11 -5.78
N HIS A 652 -4.28 27.67 -4.71
CA HIS A 652 -2.87 27.50 -4.31
C HIS A 652 -2.43 26.05 -4.08
N PHE A 653 -3.36 25.16 -3.84
CA PHE A 653 -3.05 23.75 -3.54
C PHE A 653 -3.00 22.87 -4.79
N GLN A 654 -3.71 23.23 -5.85
CA GLN A 654 -3.93 22.35 -7.00
C GLN A 654 -2.63 22.02 -7.76
N GLN A 655 -1.76 23.01 -7.98
CA GLN A 655 -0.47 22.78 -8.65
C GLN A 655 0.53 22.02 -7.78
N ALA A 656 0.52 22.21 -6.46
CA ALA A 656 1.33 21.44 -5.54
C ALA A 656 0.90 19.96 -5.53
N SER A 657 -0.40 19.71 -5.53
CA SER A 657 -0.98 18.38 -5.68
C SER A 657 -0.60 17.73 -7.02
N TRP A 658 -0.72 18.51 -8.12
CA TRP A 658 -0.34 18.02 -9.44
C TRP A 658 1.15 17.63 -9.51
N LEU A 659 2.04 18.39 -8.88
CA LEU A 659 3.47 18.08 -8.80
C LEU A 659 3.71 16.72 -8.15
N ILE A 660 3.03 16.44 -7.05
CA ILE A 660 3.14 15.15 -6.36
C ILE A 660 2.68 14.00 -7.27
N GLN A 661 1.62 14.22 -8.07
CA GLN A 661 1.11 13.24 -9.04
C GLN A 661 2.05 13.07 -10.25
N ASN A 662 2.84 14.08 -10.55
CA ASN A 662 3.72 14.11 -11.71
C ASN A 662 5.18 14.37 -11.30
N PRO A 663 5.81 13.51 -10.48
CA PRO A 663 7.15 13.76 -9.95
C PRO A 663 8.23 13.87 -11.04
N LYS A 664 7.96 13.37 -12.24
CA LYS A 664 8.81 13.52 -13.43
C LYS A 664 8.91 14.98 -13.92
N ALA A 665 8.01 15.88 -13.50
CA ALA A 665 8.12 17.32 -13.76
C ALA A 665 9.33 17.93 -13.05
N LEU A 666 9.83 17.31 -11.96
CA LEU A 666 11.08 17.70 -11.29
C LEU A 666 12.28 17.12 -12.01
N ASP A 667 12.68 17.74 -13.11
CA ASP A 667 13.92 17.43 -13.81
C ASP A 667 15.07 18.31 -13.28
N ALA A 668 16.03 17.69 -12.60
CA ALA A 668 17.15 18.37 -11.95
C ALA A 668 18.08 19.08 -12.96
N THR A 669 18.13 18.65 -14.22
CA THR A 669 18.90 19.28 -15.26
C THR A 669 18.20 20.53 -15.78
N ARG A 670 16.89 20.42 -16.05
CA ARG A 670 16.08 21.50 -16.58
C ARG A 670 15.79 22.58 -15.53
N HIS A 671 15.53 22.18 -14.29
CA HIS A 671 15.16 23.07 -13.19
C HIS A 671 16.28 23.21 -12.14
N ALA A 672 17.55 23.16 -12.57
CA ALA A 672 18.72 23.18 -11.69
C ALA A 672 18.66 24.31 -10.64
N ALA A 673 18.24 25.51 -11.03
CA ALA A 673 18.16 26.66 -10.13
C ALA A 673 17.12 26.46 -9.00
N ALA A 674 15.99 25.77 -9.26
CA ALA A 674 15.02 25.43 -8.23
C ALA A 674 15.62 24.39 -7.25
N PHE A 675 16.26 23.36 -7.78
CA PHE A 675 16.94 22.34 -6.96
C PHE A 675 18.02 22.96 -6.08
N ASP A 676 18.78 23.93 -6.59
CA ASP A 676 19.82 24.64 -5.81
C ASP A 676 19.20 25.46 -4.68
N ARG A 677 18.08 26.16 -4.91
CA ARG A 677 17.38 26.93 -3.85
C ARG A 677 16.85 26.03 -2.74
N PHE A 678 16.18 24.94 -3.10
CA PHE A 678 15.67 24.00 -2.11
C PHE A 678 16.80 23.26 -1.36
N GLU A 679 17.90 22.89 -2.03
CA GLU A 679 19.05 22.32 -1.33
C GLU A 679 19.66 23.29 -0.33
N GLN A 680 19.81 24.58 -0.67
CA GLN A 680 20.30 25.60 0.25
C GLN A 680 19.36 25.81 1.44
N LEU A 681 18.06 25.82 1.21
CA LEU A 681 17.05 25.84 2.26
C LEU A 681 17.22 24.64 3.21
N PHE A 682 17.30 23.41 2.67
CA PHE A 682 17.45 22.20 3.47
C PHE A 682 18.80 22.14 4.20
N LEU A 683 19.88 22.60 3.60
CA LEU A 683 21.18 22.74 4.26
C LEU A 683 21.08 23.70 5.45
N THR A 684 20.36 24.81 5.30
CA THR A 684 20.17 25.79 6.37
C THR A 684 19.34 25.22 7.50
N LEU A 685 18.21 24.58 7.16
CA LEU A 685 17.35 23.92 8.14
C LEU A 685 18.07 22.79 8.90
N ASN A 686 18.79 21.94 8.20
CA ASN A 686 19.49 20.80 8.80
C ASN A 686 20.62 21.24 9.75
N LYS A 687 21.24 22.39 9.54
CA LYS A 687 22.20 22.98 10.49
C LYS A 687 21.58 23.36 11.82
N LEU A 688 20.28 23.63 11.87
CA LEU A 688 19.59 23.95 13.10
C LEU A 688 19.37 22.71 14.02
N LEU A 689 19.54 21.51 13.50
CA LEU A 689 19.41 20.25 14.24
C LEU A 689 20.68 19.84 15.02
N THR A 690 21.78 20.61 14.87
CA THR A 690 23.07 20.32 15.54
C THR A 690 23.22 20.97 16.92
#